data_c7021f271ee65ab58227801a77da64b0
#
_entry.id   c7021f271ee65ab58227801a77da64b0
#
_cell.length_a   1.000
_cell.length_b   1.000
_cell.length_c   1.000
_cell.angle_alpha   90.00
_cell.angle_beta   90.00
_cell.angle_gamma   90.00
#
_symmetry.space_group_name_H-M   'P 1'
#
loop_
_entity.id
_entity.type
_entity.pdbx_description
1 polymer ?
#
loop_
_entity_poly.entity_id
_entity_poly.type
_entity_poly.pdbx_seq_one_letter_code
_entity_poly.pdbx_strand_id
1 'polypeptide(L)'
;MNGEASVMALGFAQASFKLNHDAFIMAVFTCFILCIGLFNTAFAASAIQHPKDVCQTIIQSIMAAQGNVNQEMQRPVQGWVNLEKLPDRWEKRWSDFHGIAWYKIHFSYTCDTNMSNPPLSFAIEGITQSGKIFLNDDLLWQDLYLKEPASRSQYMPRIWNLPTSSLKQGQNTLWIQVYGSITQKSGLGHVALGNYPSTYSLYKTWLLEKRILPELNMMVNIVVGVFYLLAWLANRKEKAFFWFAMTGLGWVIYSFCFLYTDPISFFTAISIDRLQNIIFCFYTVGGCLGAWYFANKSFPRIQKSLFIFLAVATVCIALAPTNQVSAVIQFFFSIAVVIFLLKCITYPFIAYKSKFPETYLLAVLYLIYLPIAFNDAQFMITMEGRPLSPYTGPFTTMAVGAILAMRLARNARQIERFNKTLAENVTQAKQELTASLGQQHKLSIENARLQERIHLSHDLHDGLGGSIVRSIITLEQNDKVTKPQVLSILKMLRSDLRQIVDSGSSLSSKVPANPVEWGAPIRYRFIQLFEEIDIRSQWCFEQTWKNMPIALQCLTLTRVVEEALTNILKHSQASEVNISLTETENNELMMCIQDNGIGFNPKTVEAGLHVGLQSMHARIHRLGGEFKIDSQPGKTSIQVILPLTINKTDTALR
;
A
#
# COMPACT_ATOMS: atom_id res chain seq x y z
N MET A 1 33.19 -10.27 -17.82
CA MET A 1 32.19 -10.59 -18.87
C MET A 1 30.74 -10.53 -18.38
N ASN A 2 30.44 -9.88 -17.25
CA ASN A 2 29.06 -9.77 -16.71
C ASN A 2 28.51 -8.34 -16.73
N GLY A 3 29.14 -7.41 -17.42
CA GLY A 3 28.72 -6.00 -17.49
C GLY A 3 27.99 -5.61 -18.78
N GLU A 4 28.23 -6.29 -19.87
CA GLU A 4 27.71 -5.90 -21.20
C GLU A 4 26.31 -6.47 -21.50
N ALA A 5 25.94 -7.60 -20.89
CA ALA A 5 24.60 -8.17 -21.05
C ALA A 5 23.50 -7.36 -20.33
N SER A 6 23.86 -6.64 -19.27
CA SER A 6 22.94 -5.76 -18.51
C SER A 6 22.67 -4.44 -19.24
N VAL A 7 23.63 -3.94 -20.03
CA VAL A 7 23.49 -2.68 -20.79
C VAL A 7 22.67 -2.89 -22.06
N MET A 8 22.75 -4.07 -22.71
CA MET A 8 21.91 -4.39 -23.87
C MET A 8 20.44 -4.60 -23.49
N ALA A 9 20.14 -5.21 -22.35
CA ALA A 9 18.76 -5.36 -21.88
C ALA A 9 18.12 -4.01 -21.48
N LEU A 10 18.90 -3.04 -21.01
CA LEU A 10 18.44 -1.67 -20.72
C LEU A 10 18.29 -0.82 -21.98
N GLY A 11 19.04 -1.10 -23.05
CA GLY A 11 18.95 -0.39 -24.34
C GLY A 11 17.64 -0.68 -25.10
N PHE A 12 17.09 -1.89 -25.00
CA PHE A 12 15.78 -2.23 -25.57
C PHE A 12 14.59 -1.67 -24.77
N ALA A 13 14.76 -1.35 -23.50
CA ALA A 13 13.72 -0.74 -22.67
C ALA A 13 13.65 0.79 -22.82
N GLN A 14 14.67 1.42 -23.41
CA GLN A 14 14.74 2.87 -23.64
C GLN A 14 14.35 3.31 -25.04
N ALA A 15 14.02 2.39 -25.96
CA ALA A 15 13.25 2.76 -27.14
C ALA A 15 11.90 3.32 -26.64
N SER A 16 11.89 4.60 -26.36
CA SER A 16 10.72 5.36 -26.00
C SER A 16 9.67 5.12 -27.08
N PHE A 17 8.68 4.30 -26.78
CA PHE A 17 7.46 4.18 -27.52
C PHE A 17 6.72 5.54 -27.41
N LYS A 18 7.25 6.57 -28.05
CA LYS A 18 6.43 7.65 -28.59
C LYS A 18 5.68 7.04 -29.77
N LEU A 19 4.72 6.15 -29.47
CA LEU A 19 3.70 5.83 -30.45
C LEU A 19 3.03 7.17 -30.75
N ASN A 20 3.27 7.68 -31.96
CA ASN A 20 2.54 8.82 -32.47
C ASN A 20 1.06 8.46 -32.31
N HIS A 21 0.27 9.31 -31.67
CA HIS A 21 -1.14 9.08 -31.36
C HIS A 21 -1.91 8.56 -32.58
N ASP A 22 -1.55 9.08 -33.77
CA ASP A 22 -2.14 8.73 -35.05
C ASP A 22 -1.70 7.35 -35.56
N ALA A 23 -0.45 6.94 -35.33
CA ALA A 23 0.06 5.62 -35.69
C ALA A 23 -0.57 4.50 -34.84
N PHE A 24 -0.87 4.76 -33.58
CA PHE A 24 -1.59 3.81 -32.72
C PHE A 24 -3.05 3.65 -33.15
N ILE A 25 -3.74 4.74 -33.48
CA ILE A 25 -5.13 4.71 -34.01
C ILE A 25 -5.15 3.96 -35.34
N MET A 26 -4.19 4.21 -36.23
CA MET A 26 -4.07 3.49 -37.51
C MET A 26 -3.79 2.01 -37.32
N ALA A 27 -2.87 1.63 -36.43
CA ALA A 27 -2.57 0.23 -36.14
C ALA A 27 -3.77 -0.52 -35.58
N VAL A 28 -4.52 0.13 -34.71
CA VAL A 28 -5.76 -0.40 -34.13
C VAL A 28 -6.85 -0.55 -35.19
N PHE A 29 -7.03 0.45 -36.07
CA PHE A 29 -8.00 0.41 -37.17
C PHE A 29 -7.62 -0.66 -38.20
N THR A 30 -6.34 -0.82 -38.48
CA THR A 30 -5.82 -1.86 -39.37
C THR A 30 -6.00 -3.26 -38.77
N CYS A 31 -5.75 -3.43 -37.46
CA CYS A 31 -6.00 -4.67 -36.72
C CYS A 31 -7.50 -5.02 -36.72
N PHE A 32 -8.36 -4.01 -36.61
CA PHE A 32 -9.81 -4.14 -36.63
C PHE A 32 -10.31 -4.60 -38.02
N ILE A 33 -9.80 -4.01 -39.11
CA ILE A 33 -10.12 -4.42 -40.50
C ILE A 33 -9.58 -5.82 -40.77
N LEU A 34 -8.36 -6.15 -40.31
CA LEU A 34 -7.78 -7.48 -40.40
C LEU A 34 -8.57 -8.53 -39.62
N CYS A 35 -9.03 -8.22 -38.43
CA CYS A 35 -9.89 -9.12 -37.66
C CYS A 35 -11.22 -9.38 -38.40
N ILE A 36 -11.87 -8.36 -38.94
CA ILE A 36 -13.11 -8.52 -39.72
C ILE A 36 -12.81 -9.35 -41.01
N GLY A 37 -11.69 -9.07 -41.66
CA GLY A 37 -11.27 -9.83 -42.86
C GLY A 37 -10.97 -11.30 -42.56
N LEU A 38 -10.25 -11.58 -41.47
CA LEU A 38 -9.95 -12.95 -41.04
C LEU A 38 -11.20 -13.70 -40.58
N PHE A 39 -12.18 -13.04 -39.97
CA PHE A 39 -13.48 -13.65 -39.66
C PHE A 39 -14.22 -14.05 -40.92
N ASN A 40 -14.25 -13.22 -41.97
CA ASN A 40 -14.90 -13.55 -43.23
C ASN A 40 -14.19 -14.67 -43.99
N THR A 41 -12.84 -14.74 -43.99
CA THR A 41 -12.07 -15.77 -44.71
C THR A 41 -12.04 -17.11 -43.96
N ALA A 42 -12.03 -17.12 -42.63
CA ALA A 42 -12.10 -18.36 -41.84
C ALA A 42 -13.44 -19.10 -42.02
N PHE A 43 -14.50 -18.41 -42.40
CA PHE A 43 -15.82 -18.99 -42.63
C PHE A 43 -16.05 -19.48 -44.08
N ALA A 44 -15.21 -19.08 -45.06
CA ALA A 44 -15.33 -19.52 -46.43
C ALA A 44 -14.67 -20.89 -46.74
N ALA A 45 -13.88 -21.41 -45.82
CA ALA A 45 -13.07 -22.60 -46.02
C ALA A 45 -13.54 -23.79 -45.18
N SER A 46 -14.62 -24.42 -45.55
CA SER A 46 -14.78 -25.88 -45.39
C SER A 46 -16.07 -26.41 -46.03
N ALA A 47 -16.14 -26.33 -47.35
CA ALA A 47 -16.85 -27.36 -48.08
C ALA A 47 -15.94 -28.59 -48.12
N ILE A 48 -15.90 -29.35 -47.03
CA ILE A 48 -15.27 -30.66 -47.02
C ILE A 48 -16.14 -31.51 -47.92
N GLN A 49 -15.61 -31.88 -49.12
CA GLN A 49 -16.19 -32.94 -49.95
C GLN A 49 -16.14 -34.23 -49.11
N HIS A 50 -17.28 -34.63 -48.58
CA HIS A 50 -17.41 -35.91 -47.91
C HIS A 50 -17.38 -37.05 -48.94
N PRO A 51 -16.74 -38.18 -48.62
CA PRO A 51 -16.81 -39.38 -49.46
C PRO A 51 -18.30 -39.73 -49.66
N LYS A 52 -18.65 -40.24 -50.85
CA LYS A 52 -20.03 -40.66 -51.17
C LYS A 52 -20.56 -41.49 -50.04
N ASP A 53 -21.60 -40.98 -49.37
CA ASP A 53 -22.25 -41.67 -48.25
C ASP A 53 -22.84 -42.98 -48.73
N VAL A 54 -22.43 -44.08 -48.13
CA VAL A 54 -22.91 -45.43 -48.45
C VAL A 54 -24.39 -45.58 -48.02
N CYS A 55 -24.82 -44.83 -47.02
CA CYS A 55 -26.21 -44.71 -46.59
C CYS A 55 -26.74 -43.31 -46.90
N GLN A 56 -27.82 -43.21 -47.63
CA GLN A 56 -28.46 -41.93 -47.93
C GLN A 56 -29.61 -41.68 -46.96
N THR A 57 -29.58 -40.51 -46.33
CA THR A 57 -30.69 -40.02 -45.49
C THR A 57 -31.18 -38.70 -46.08
N ILE A 58 -32.47 -38.62 -46.34
CA ILE A 58 -33.14 -37.44 -46.87
C ILE A 58 -34.27 -37.05 -45.94
N ILE A 59 -34.19 -35.87 -45.34
CA ILE A 59 -35.34 -35.31 -44.57
C ILE A 59 -36.36 -34.85 -45.59
N GLN A 60 -37.56 -35.42 -45.51
CA GLN A 60 -38.66 -35.19 -46.45
C GLN A 60 -39.56 -34.06 -45.98
N SER A 61 -39.90 -34.03 -44.69
CA SER A 61 -40.72 -32.98 -44.12
C SER A 61 -40.46 -32.80 -42.64
N ILE A 62 -40.63 -31.59 -42.18
CA ILE A 62 -40.58 -31.23 -40.76
C ILE A 62 -41.91 -30.55 -40.42
N MET A 63 -42.66 -31.11 -39.48
CA MET A 63 -43.93 -30.56 -39.05
C MET A 63 -43.95 -30.31 -37.55
N ALA A 64 -44.72 -29.32 -37.11
CA ALA A 64 -44.95 -29.04 -35.68
C ALA A 64 -46.45 -28.95 -35.39
N ALA A 65 -46.85 -29.39 -34.18
CA ALA A 65 -48.20 -29.27 -33.70
C ALA A 65 -48.21 -28.97 -32.19
N GLN A 66 -49.24 -28.28 -31.72
CA GLN A 66 -49.47 -28.07 -30.30
C GLN A 66 -49.91 -29.41 -29.65
N GLY A 67 -49.31 -29.73 -28.51
CA GLY A 67 -49.69 -30.88 -27.69
C GLY A 67 -50.66 -30.50 -26.60
N ASN A 68 -51.35 -31.50 -26.07
CA ASN A 68 -52.25 -31.31 -24.94
C ASN A 68 -51.46 -31.52 -23.62
N VAL A 69 -51.46 -30.53 -22.76
CA VAL A 69 -50.78 -30.58 -21.45
C VAL A 69 -51.36 -31.66 -20.54
N ASN A 70 -52.65 -31.95 -20.68
CA ASN A 70 -53.33 -32.99 -19.89
C ASN A 70 -53.12 -34.43 -20.43
N GLN A 71 -52.60 -34.56 -21.67
CA GLN A 71 -52.36 -35.84 -22.34
C GLN A 71 -50.94 -35.88 -22.89
N GLU A 72 -49.97 -35.74 -22.02
CA GLU A 72 -48.55 -35.54 -22.37
C GLU A 72 -47.95 -36.64 -23.26
N MET A 73 -48.42 -37.86 -23.17
CA MET A 73 -47.91 -38.99 -23.95
C MET A 73 -48.62 -39.17 -25.30
N GLN A 74 -49.72 -38.47 -25.53
CA GLN A 74 -50.44 -38.59 -26.80
C GLN A 74 -49.90 -37.65 -27.84
N ARG A 75 -49.52 -38.21 -28.96
CA ARG A 75 -49.09 -37.45 -30.16
C ARG A 75 -50.33 -36.77 -30.75
N PRO A 76 -50.24 -35.49 -31.15
CA PRO A 76 -51.34 -34.79 -31.80
C PRO A 76 -51.79 -35.51 -33.07
N VAL A 77 -53.12 -35.70 -33.22
CA VAL A 77 -53.70 -36.31 -34.42
C VAL A 77 -53.89 -35.26 -35.53
N GLN A 78 -54.17 -34.00 -35.14
CA GLN A 78 -54.47 -32.87 -36.03
C GLN A 78 -53.63 -31.65 -35.67
N GLY A 79 -53.72 -30.60 -36.46
CA GLY A 79 -53.02 -29.33 -36.18
C GLY A 79 -51.55 -29.28 -36.60
N TRP A 80 -51.12 -30.19 -37.43
CA TRP A 80 -49.75 -30.21 -37.97
C TRP A 80 -49.54 -29.12 -39.00
N VAL A 81 -48.52 -28.29 -38.76
CA VAL A 81 -48.10 -27.20 -39.62
C VAL A 81 -46.72 -27.58 -40.17
N ASN A 82 -46.55 -27.48 -41.50
CA ASN A 82 -45.26 -27.74 -42.15
C ASN A 82 -44.27 -26.62 -41.86
N LEU A 83 -43.02 -26.97 -41.59
CA LEU A 83 -41.90 -26.05 -41.36
C LEU A 83 -40.99 -26.02 -42.55
N GLU A 84 -40.66 -24.83 -43.02
CA GLU A 84 -39.72 -24.69 -44.14
C GLU A 84 -38.28 -25.02 -43.72
N LYS A 85 -37.91 -24.59 -42.50
CA LYS A 85 -36.54 -24.75 -41.93
C LYS A 85 -36.53 -24.76 -40.41
N LEU A 86 -35.47 -25.30 -39.84
CA LEU A 86 -35.07 -25.12 -38.44
C LEU A 86 -33.88 -24.13 -38.39
N PRO A 87 -33.66 -23.38 -37.29
CA PRO A 87 -34.40 -23.47 -36.03
C PRO A 87 -35.77 -22.83 -36.08
N ASP A 88 -36.63 -23.33 -35.24
CA ASP A 88 -38.01 -22.89 -35.13
C ASP A 88 -38.28 -22.08 -33.84
N ARG A 89 -39.21 -21.13 -33.94
CA ARG A 89 -39.73 -20.36 -32.80
C ARG A 89 -41.24 -20.32 -32.84
N TRP A 90 -41.88 -20.69 -31.72
CA TRP A 90 -43.32 -20.74 -31.61
C TRP A 90 -44.00 -19.40 -31.81
N GLU A 91 -43.38 -18.29 -31.34
CA GLU A 91 -43.91 -16.93 -31.48
C GLU A 91 -44.28 -16.52 -32.91
N LYS A 92 -43.64 -17.13 -33.90
CA LYS A 92 -43.94 -16.86 -35.32
C LYS A 92 -45.27 -17.47 -35.79
N ARG A 93 -45.76 -18.51 -35.09
CA ARG A 93 -46.99 -19.24 -35.47
C ARG A 93 -48.03 -19.23 -34.38
N TRP A 94 -47.65 -19.30 -33.16
CA TRP A 94 -48.50 -19.43 -31.99
C TRP A 94 -48.14 -18.33 -31.01
N SER A 95 -48.75 -17.14 -31.17
CA SER A 95 -48.54 -16.05 -30.22
C SER A 95 -48.96 -16.49 -28.83
N ASP A 96 -48.16 -16.21 -27.84
CA ASP A 96 -48.41 -16.51 -26.42
C ASP A 96 -48.56 -18.01 -26.08
N PHE A 97 -48.20 -18.91 -26.98
CA PHE A 97 -48.26 -20.34 -26.68
C PHE A 97 -47.11 -20.77 -25.75
N HIS A 98 -47.49 -21.40 -24.68
CA HIS A 98 -46.61 -22.05 -23.74
C HIS A 98 -47.16 -23.41 -23.35
N GLY A 99 -46.30 -24.40 -23.16
CA GLY A 99 -46.71 -25.77 -22.88
C GLY A 99 -45.93 -26.79 -23.70
N ILE A 100 -46.65 -27.71 -24.32
CA ILE A 100 -46.02 -28.82 -25.06
C ILE A 100 -46.23 -28.64 -26.55
N ALA A 101 -45.17 -28.74 -27.32
CA ALA A 101 -45.24 -28.87 -28.79
C ALA A 101 -44.56 -30.16 -29.23
N TRP A 102 -45.11 -30.76 -30.25
CA TRP A 102 -44.56 -31.93 -30.90
C TRP A 102 -43.97 -31.54 -32.27
N TYR A 103 -42.78 -32.03 -32.54
CA TYR A 103 -42.16 -31.98 -33.87
C TYR A 103 -42.12 -33.38 -34.47
N LYS A 104 -42.41 -33.46 -35.75
CA LYS A 104 -42.43 -34.70 -36.52
C LYS A 104 -41.49 -34.49 -37.73
N ILE A 105 -40.40 -35.23 -37.76
CA ILE A 105 -39.40 -35.17 -38.81
C ILE A 105 -39.47 -36.50 -39.58
N HIS A 106 -39.99 -36.44 -40.80
CA HIS A 106 -40.00 -37.60 -41.69
C HIS A 106 -38.70 -37.64 -42.47
N PHE A 107 -38.09 -38.80 -42.51
CA PHE A 107 -36.87 -39.02 -43.28
C PHE A 107 -36.89 -40.42 -43.91
N SER A 108 -36.28 -40.52 -45.11
CA SER A 108 -35.99 -41.78 -45.77
C SER A 108 -34.61 -42.27 -45.40
N TYR A 109 -34.49 -43.56 -45.12
CA TYR A 109 -33.21 -44.22 -44.87
C TYR A 109 -33.07 -45.38 -45.85
N THR A 110 -32.04 -45.28 -46.71
CA THR A 110 -31.70 -46.33 -47.66
C THR A 110 -30.20 -46.62 -47.53
N CYS A 111 -29.88 -47.86 -47.20
CA CYS A 111 -28.52 -48.32 -46.98
C CYS A 111 -28.27 -49.62 -47.70
N ASP A 112 -27.10 -49.75 -48.33
CA ASP A 112 -26.69 -50.99 -48.99
C ASP A 112 -26.26 -52.00 -47.91
N THR A 113 -26.90 -53.17 -47.89
CA THR A 113 -26.77 -54.19 -46.86
C THR A 113 -25.42 -54.94 -46.88
N ASN A 114 -24.60 -54.71 -47.88
CA ASN A 114 -23.38 -55.49 -48.10
C ASN A 114 -22.08 -54.84 -47.56
N MET A 115 -22.13 -53.69 -46.91
CA MET A 115 -20.97 -53.02 -46.36
C MET A 115 -21.11 -52.75 -44.84
N SER A 116 -20.00 -52.70 -44.12
CA SER A 116 -19.97 -52.25 -42.73
C SER A 116 -20.32 -50.76 -42.65
N ASN A 117 -21.59 -50.47 -42.44
CA ASN A 117 -22.08 -49.10 -42.51
C ASN A 117 -21.74 -48.34 -41.23
N PRO A 118 -21.28 -47.10 -41.34
CA PRO A 118 -21.16 -46.25 -40.16
C PRO A 118 -22.55 -46.01 -39.52
N PRO A 119 -22.65 -45.93 -38.21
CA PRO A 119 -23.91 -45.72 -37.55
C PRO A 119 -24.57 -44.43 -38.02
N LEU A 120 -25.89 -44.47 -38.28
CA LEU A 120 -26.67 -43.27 -38.51
C LEU A 120 -26.79 -42.50 -37.21
N SER A 121 -26.51 -41.21 -37.26
CA SER A 121 -26.55 -40.36 -36.07
C SER A 121 -27.49 -39.18 -36.25
N PHE A 122 -28.10 -38.83 -35.13
CA PHE A 122 -28.98 -37.67 -35.00
C PHE A 122 -28.41 -36.72 -33.97
N ALA A 123 -28.28 -35.45 -34.34
CA ALA A 123 -27.81 -34.41 -33.43
C ALA A 123 -28.84 -33.27 -33.38
N ILE A 124 -28.90 -32.66 -32.22
CA ILE A 124 -29.73 -31.49 -31.92
C ILE A 124 -28.90 -30.39 -31.30
N GLU A 125 -29.05 -29.17 -31.79
CA GLU A 125 -28.42 -27.98 -31.26
C GLU A 125 -28.91 -27.57 -29.88
N GLY A 126 -30.18 -27.76 -29.61
CA GLY A 126 -30.83 -27.51 -28.31
C GLY A 126 -32.34 -27.59 -28.36
N ILE A 127 -32.94 -27.89 -27.22
CA ILE A 127 -34.37 -27.91 -26.97
C ILE A 127 -34.66 -26.80 -25.95
N THR A 128 -35.68 -25.98 -26.16
CA THR A 128 -35.85 -24.74 -25.39
C THR A 128 -35.82 -24.93 -23.88
N GLN A 129 -36.58 -25.84 -23.31
CA GLN A 129 -36.55 -26.09 -21.88
C GLN A 129 -36.23 -27.56 -21.61
N SER A 130 -37.15 -28.44 -21.83
CA SER A 130 -36.98 -29.88 -21.68
C SER A 130 -37.71 -30.63 -22.80
N GLY A 131 -37.33 -31.88 -23.03
CA GLY A 131 -37.98 -32.62 -24.09
C GLY A 131 -37.77 -34.13 -24.05
N LYS A 132 -38.45 -34.80 -24.99
CA LYS A 132 -38.30 -36.24 -25.27
C LYS A 132 -38.07 -36.41 -26.76
N ILE A 133 -37.34 -37.44 -27.12
CA ILE A 133 -37.04 -37.81 -28.49
C ILE A 133 -37.39 -39.28 -28.68
N PHE A 134 -38.12 -39.57 -29.76
CA PHE A 134 -38.49 -40.93 -30.14
C PHE A 134 -38.05 -41.18 -31.58
N LEU A 135 -37.55 -42.35 -31.83
CA LEU A 135 -37.37 -42.89 -33.19
C LEU A 135 -38.49 -43.86 -33.47
N ASN A 136 -39.37 -43.50 -34.41
CA ASN A 136 -40.63 -44.23 -34.65
C ASN A 136 -41.47 -44.29 -33.38
N ASP A 137 -41.54 -45.45 -32.74
CA ASP A 137 -42.29 -45.64 -31.48
C ASP A 137 -41.37 -45.83 -30.28
N ASP A 138 -40.07 -45.96 -30.50
CA ASP A 138 -39.09 -46.19 -29.45
C ASP A 138 -38.60 -44.89 -28.84
N LEU A 139 -38.58 -44.81 -27.49
CA LEU A 139 -38.02 -43.70 -26.76
C LEU A 139 -36.48 -43.73 -26.89
N LEU A 140 -35.92 -42.72 -27.59
CA LEU A 140 -34.50 -42.59 -27.74
C LEU A 140 -33.84 -41.86 -26.56
N TRP A 141 -34.51 -40.81 -26.08
CA TRP A 141 -33.98 -40.00 -24.99
C TRP A 141 -35.08 -39.10 -24.38
N GLN A 142 -34.91 -38.74 -23.11
CA GLN A 142 -35.67 -37.71 -22.42
C GLN A 142 -34.84 -36.96 -21.40
N ASP A 143 -35.19 -35.67 -21.13
CA ASP A 143 -34.64 -34.91 -20.02
C ASP A 143 -35.08 -35.48 -18.67
N LEU A 144 -34.24 -35.34 -17.64
CA LEU A 144 -34.52 -35.88 -16.31
C LEU A 144 -35.78 -35.24 -15.68
N TYR A 145 -35.90 -33.92 -15.86
CA TYR A 145 -37.00 -33.13 -15.30
C TYR A 145 -37.76 -32.46 -16.46
N LEU A 146 -38.94 -32.97 -16.72
CA LEU A 146 -39.80 -32.48 -17.81
C LEU A 146 -40.70 -31.32 -17.40
N LYS A 147 -41.15 -31.30 -16.12
CA LYS A 147 -42.03 -30.26 -15.55
C LYS A 147 -41.27 -29.36 -14.60
N GLU A 148 -41.84 -28.20 -14.30
CA GLU A 148 -41.27 -27.25 -13.35
C GLU A 148 -41.04 -27.84 -11.95
N PRO A 149 -39.84 -27.73 -11.39
CA PRO A 149 -38.65 -27.10 -11.97
C PRO A 149 -38.02 -27.99 -13.05
N ALA A 150 -38.08 -27.56 -14.32
CA ALA A 150 -37.72 -28.35 -15.49
C ALA A 150 -36.21 -28.17 -15.88
N SER A 151 -35.68 -29.21 -16.57
CA SER A 151 -34.34 -29.11 -17.18
C SER A 151 -34.27 -27.97 -18.21
N ARG A 152 -33.11 -27.35 -18.36
CA ARG A 152 -32.85 -26.26 -19.32
C ARG A 152 -31.89 -26.74 -20.41
N SER A 153 -32.44 -27.29 -21.48
CA SER A 153 -31.68 -27.97 -22.54
C SER A 153 -31.34 -27.07 -23.75
N GLN A 154 -31.67 -25.77 -23.69
CA GLN A 154 -31.51 -24.84 -24.81
C GLN A 154 -30.02 -24.66 -25.22
N TYR A 155 -29.13 -24.71 -24.27
CA TYR A 155 -27.66 -24.53 -24.49
C TYR A 155 -26.90 -25.83 -24.32
N MET A 156 -27.60 -26.99 -24.54
CA MET A 156 -27.01 -28.31 -24.39
C MET A 156 -27.16 -29.12 -25.69
N PRO A 157 -26.22 -28.95 -26.65
CA PRO A 157 -26.20 -29.79 -27.84
C PRO A 157 -26.03 -31.26 -27.50
N ARG A 158 -26.69 -32.12 -28.23
CA ARG A 158 -26.65 -33.57 -28.01
C ARG A 158 -26.55 -34.31 -29.33
N ILE A 159 -25.95 -35.51 -29.30
CA ILE A 159 -25.85 -36.44 -30.42
C ILE A 159 -26.14 -37.84 -29.94
N TRP A 160 -26.88 -38.60 -30.75
CA TRP A 160 -27.19 -39.99 -30.51
C TRP A 160 -26.92 -40.80 -31.76
N ASN A 161 -26.41 -42.01 -31.59
CA ASN A 161 -26.42 -43.01 -32.64
C ASN A 161 -27.79 -43.67 -32.65
N LEU A 162 -28.44 -43.70 -33.84
CA LEU A 162 -29.75 -44.30 -33.96
C LEU A 162 -29.64 -45.82 -33.94
N PRO A 163 -30.39 -46.53 -33.05
CA PRO A 163 -30.36 -47.98 -32.96
C PRO A 163 -30.85 -48.59 -34.28
N THR A 164 -30.06 -49.50 -34.86
CA THR A 164 -30.43 -50.20 -36.10
C THR A 164 -31.70 -51.04 -35.94
N SER A 165 -32.00 -51.51 -34.73
CA SER A 165 -33.23 -52.24 -34.37
C SER A 165 -34.50 -51.40 -34.49
N SER A 166 -34.39 -50.07 -34.29
CA SER A 166 -35.54 -49.15 -34.36
C SER A 166 -35.64 -48.45 -35.74
N LEU A 167 -34.59 -48.60 -36.62
CA LEU A 167 -34.57 -48.07 -37.97
C LEU A 167 -35.26 -49.03 -38.94
N LYS A 168 -36.17 -48.50 -39.78
CA LYS A 168 -36.83 -49.22 -40.86
C LYS A 168 -36.18 -48.84 -42.19
N GLN A 169 -36.01 -49.80 -43.09
CA GLN A 169 -35.66 -49.48 -44.49
C GLN A 169 -36.80 -48.67 -45.11
N GLY A 170 -36.48 -47.54 -45.74
CA GLY A 170 -37.46 -46.61 -46.28
C GLY A 170 -37.86 -45.52 -45.25
N GLN A 171 -39.12 -45.39 -44.96
CA GLN A 171 -39.69 -44.30 -44.17
C GLN A 171 -39.49 -44.47 -42.66
N ASN A 172 -38.90 -43.44 -42.05
CA ASN A 172 -38.76 -43.32 -40.59
C ASN A 172 -39.23 -41.95 -40.12
N THR A 173 -39.55 -41.88 -38.83
CA THR A 173 -40.03 -40.67 -38.22
C THR A 173 -39.30 -40.41 -36.90
N LEU A 174 -38.69 -39.25 -36.75
CA LEU A 174 -38.22 -38.73 -35.48
C LEU A 174 -39.33 -37.86 -34.87
N TRP A 175 -39.73 -38.18 -33.65
CA TRP A 175 -40.67 -37.37 -32.88
C TRP A 175 -39.92 -36.66 -31.76
N ILE A 176 -40.11 -35.35 -31.66
CA ILE A 176 -39.49 -34.57 -30.63
C ILE A 176 -40.59 -33.82 -29.88
N GLN A 177 -40.72 -34.12 -28.61
CA GLN A 177 -41.60 -33.40 -27.70
C GLN A 177 -40.80 -32.31 -27.03
N VAL A 178 -41.29 -31.08 -27.08
CA VAL A 178 -40.63 -29.89 -26.52
C VAL A 178 -41.55 -29.25 -25.51
N TYR A 179 -41.03 -29.02 -24.31
CA TYR A 179 -41.70 -28.22 -23.30
C TYR A 179 -41.18 -26.78 -23.43
N GLY A 180 -42.09 -25.81 -23.40
CA GLY A 180 -41.76 -24.38 -23.54
C GLY A 180 -42.18 -23.57 -22.34
N SER A 181 -41.47 -22.49 -22.05
CA SER A 181 -41.74 -21.52 -21.01
C SER A 181 -42.33 -20.24 -21.59
N ILE A 182 -43.13 -19.52 -20.81
CA ILE A 182 -43.73 -18.25 -21.18
C ILE A 182 -42.70 -17.12 -21.33
N THR A 183 -41.57 -17.22 -20.65
CA THR A 183 -40.52 -16.20 -20.65
C THR A 183 -39.45 -16.41 -21.71
N GLN A 184 -39.35 -17.62 -22.26
CA GLN A 184 -38.38 -18.01 -23.26
C GLN A 184 -39.01 -18.08 -24.65
N LYS A 185 -38.23 -17.68 -25.66
CA LYS A 185 -38.64 -17.87 -27.07
C LYS A 185 -38.59 -19.33 -27.41
N SER A 186 -39.63 -20.05 -27.03
CA SER A 186 -39.71 -21.52 -27.15
C SER A 186 -39.64 -22.01 -28.59
N GLY A 187 -39.02 -23.19 -28.79
CA GLY A 187 -38.83 -23.77 -30.10
C GLY A 187 -37.84 -24.94 -30.11
N LEU A 188 -37.46 -25.34 -31.30
CA LEU A 188 -36.48 -26.38 -31.57
C LEU A 188 -35.29 -25.80 -32.32
N GLY A 189 -34.06 -26.05 -31.84
CA GLY A 189 -32.82 -25.68 -32.49
C GLY A 189 -32.60 -26.43 -33.81
N HIS A 190 -31.42 -26.20 -34.43
CA HIS A 190 -31.02 -26.97 -35.62
C HIS A 190 -30.96 -28.45 -35.28
N VAL A 191 -31.29 -29.26 -36.29
CA VAL A 191 -31.12 -30.71 -36.24
C VAL A 191 -30.22 -31.17 -37.38
N ALA A 192 -29.44 -32.20 -37.13
CA ALA A 192 -28.62 -32.85 -38.16
C ALA A 192 -28.89 -34.37 -38.11
N LEU A 193 -29.04 -34.95 -39.25
CA LEU A 193 -29.27 -36.39 -39.40
C LEU A 193 -28.35 -36.86 -40.53
N GLY A 194 -27.55 -37.89 -40.29
CA GLY A 194 -26.62 -38.42 -41.27
C GLY A 194 -25.56 -39.33 -40.65
N ASN A 195 -24.53 -39.63 -41.43
CA ASN A 195 -23.41 -40.43 -40.94
C ASN A 195 -22.73 -39.77 -39.74
N TYR A 196 -22.23 -40.59 -38.82
CA TYR A 196 -21.62 -40.10 -37.58
C TYR A 196 -20.55 -39.03 -37.80
N PRO A 197 -19.57 -39.14 -38.73
CA PRO A 197 -18.53 -38.13 -38.92
C PRO A 197 -19.10 -36.74 -39.26
N SER A 198 -20.07 -36.66 -40.17
CA SER A 198 -20.65 -35.37 -40.58
C SER A 198 -21.52 -34.76 -39.49
N THR A 199 -22.38 -35.56 -38.89
CA THR A 199 -23.27 -35.14 -37.77
C THR A 199 -22.44 -34.74 -36.54
N TYR A 200 -21.35 -35.47 -36.24
CA TYR A 200 -20.46 -35.18 -35.16
C TYR A 200 -19.69 -33.85 -35.35
N SER A 201 -19.32 -33.55 -36.60
CA SER A 201 -18.66 -32.26 -36.92
C SER A 201 -19.57 -31.06 -36.58
N LEU A 202 -20.86 -31.15 -36.96
CA LEU A 202 -21.86 -30.12 -36.64
C LEU A 202 -22.11 -30.04 -35.12
N TYR A 203 -22.33 -31.19 -34.46
CA TYR A 203 -22.47 -31.26 -33.01
C TYR A 203 -21.31 -30.63 -32.29
N LYS A 204 -20.06 -30.90 -32.71
CA LYS A 204 -18.84 -30.36 -32.12
C LYS A 204 -18.79 -28.83 -32.24
N THR A 205 -19.24 -28.29 -33.37
CA THR A 205 -19.34 -26.85 -33.57
C THR A 205 -20.36 -26.24 -32.62
N TRP A 206 -21.58 -26.80 -32.51
CA TRP A 206 -22.59 -26.34 -31.59
C TRP A 206 -22.16 -26.45 -30.12
N LEU A 207 -21.48 -27.55 -29.76
CA LEU A 207 -20.93 -27.76 -28.41
C LEU A 207 -19.90 -26.70 -28.07
N LEU A 208 -19.01 -26.38 -29.02
CA LEU A 208 -18.02 -25.32 -28.86
C LEU A 208 -18.69 -23.96 -28.62
N GLU A 209 -19.65 -23.59 -29.48
CA GLU A 209 -20.28 -22.27 -29.45
C GLU A 209 -21.22 -22.09 -28.26
N LYS A 210 -21.99 -23.10 -27.91
CA LYS A 210 -23.06 -22.98 -26.89
C LYS A 210 -22.62 -23.40 -25.49
N ARG A 211 -21.54 -24.17 -25.36
CA ARG A 211 -21.13 -24.71 -24.07
C ARG A 211 -19.69 -24.34 -23.75
N ILE A 212 -18.73 -24.78 -24.55
CA ILE A 212 -17.30 -24.66 -24.21
C ILE A 212 -16.86 -23.20 -24.15
N LEU A 213 -17.16 -22.38 -25.16
CA LEU A 213 -16.75 -20.97 -25.20
C LEU A 213 -17.41 -20.14 -24.08
N PRO A 214 -18.72 -20.23 -23.82
CA PRO A 214 -19.34 -19.57 -22.68
C PRO A 214 -18.81 -20.03 -21.32
N GLU A 215 -18.54 -21.33 -21.12
CA GLU A 215 -17.94 -21.85 -19.89
C GLU A 215 -16.51 -21.31 -19.70
N LEU A 216 -15.69 -21.33 -20.74
CA LEU A 216 -14.35 -20.76 -20.71
C LEU A 216 -14.41 -19.27 -20.38
N ASN A 217 -15.31 -18.52 -21.04
CA ASN A 217 -15.51 -17.10 -20.75
C ASN A 217 -15.92 -16.85 -19.30
N MET A 218 -16.80 -17.68 -18.75
CA MET A 218 -17.21 -17.62 -17.36
C MET A 218 -16.01 -17.84 -16.40
N MET A 219 -15.22 -18.89 -16.61
CA MET A 219 -14.03 -19.19 -15.80
C MET A 219 -13.03 -18.03 -15.81
N VAL A 220 -12.79 -17.46 -16.97
CA VAL A 220 -11.89 -16.34 -17.14
C VAL A 220 -12.42 -15.09 -16.40
N ASN A 221 -13.71 -14.80 -16.50
CA ASN A 221 -14.31 -13.69 -15.77
C ASN A 221 -14.23 -13.86 -14.25
N ILE A 222 -14.27 -15.09 -13.74
CA ILE A 222 -14.02 -15.38 -12.32
C ILE A 222 -12.61 -14.96 -11.94
N VAL A 223 -11.60 -15.43 -12.68
CA VAL A 223 -10.19 -15.15 -12.39
C VAL A 223 -9.91 -13.64 -12.46
N VAL A 224 -10.35 -13.00 -13.54
CA VAL A 224 -10.16 -11.55 -13.74
C VAL A 224 -10.94 -10.73 -12.69
N GLY A 225 -12.16 -11.15 -12.37
CA GLY A 225 -12.99 -10.52 -11.35
C GLY A 225 -12.35 -10.56 -9.97
N VAL A 226 -11.82 -11.73 -9.57
CA VAL A 226 -11.06 -11.88 -8.31
C VAL A 226 -9.83 -10.99 -8.32
N PHE A 227 -9.10 -10.93 -9.43
CA PHE A 227 -7.92 -10.07 -9.55
C PHE A 227 -8.27 -8.59 -9.38
N TYR A 228 -9.35 -8.12 -10.02
CA TYR A 228 -9.82 -6.74 -9.83
C TYR A 228 -10.28 -6.46 -8.40
N LEU A 229 -10.91 -7.45 -7.76
CA LEU A 229 -11.32 -7.31 -6.36
C LEU A 229 -10.11 -7.16 -5.45
N LEU A 230 -9.09 -7.99 -5.62
CA LEU A 230 -7.83 -7.90 -4.87
C LEU A 230 -7.11 -6.57 -5.13
N ALA A 231 -7.05 -6.12 -6.39
CA ALA A 231 -6.48 -4.82 -6.73
C ALA A 231 -7.22 -3.65 -6.06
N TRP A 232 -8.56 -3.73 -5.98
CA TRP A 232 -9.34 -2.73 -5.25
C TRP A 232 -9.15 -2.82 -3.73
N LEU A 233 -9.06 -4.02 -3.16
CA LEU A 233 -8.79 -4.21 -1.74
C LEU A 233 -7.42 -3.61 -1.34
N ALA A 234 -6.43 -3.76 -2.21
CA ALA A 234 -5.10 -3.16 -2.03
C ALA A 234 -5.11 -1.63 -2.16
N ASN A 235 -5.97 -1.08 -3.03
CA ASN A 235 -6.10 0.37 -3.21
C ASN A 235 -7.57 0.78 -3.40
N ARG A 236 -8.28 1.00 -2.30
CA ARG A 236 -9.71 1.36 -2.29
C ARG A 236 -10.06 2.69 -2.94
N LYS A 237 -9.07 3.55 -3.24
CA LYS A 237 -9.28 4.80 -3.97
C LYS A 237 -9.58 4.56 -5.46
N GLU A 238 -9.16 3.43 -5.99
CA GLU A 238 -9.36 3.03 -7.39
C GLU A 238 -10.73 2.39 -7.61
N LYS A 239 -11.77 3.22 -7.65
CA LYS A 239 -13.18 2.80 -7.82
C LYS A 239 -13.44 2.01 -9.11
N ALA A 240 -12.60 2.19 -10.14
CA ALA A 240 -12.72 1.46 -11.40
C ALA A 240 -12.60 -0.06 -11.19
N PHE A 241 -11.64 -0.50 -10.39
CA PHE A 241 -11.43 -1.94 -10.12
C PHE A 241 -12.61 -2.57 -9.37
N PHE A 242 -13.22 -1.84 -8.44
CA PHE A 242 -14.43 -2.30 -7.79
C PHE A 242 -15.55 -2.59 -8.80
N TRP A 243 -15.82 -1.63 -9.69
CA TRP A 243 -16.90 -1.79 -10.67
C TRP A 243 -16.59 -2.87 -11.70
N PHE A 244 -15.33 -3.03 -12.14
CA PHE A 244 -14.95 -4.13 -13.02
C PHE A 244 -15.09 -5.50 -12.33
N ALA A 245 -14.73 -5.61 -11.05
CA ALA A 245 -14.95 -6.83 -10.27
C ALA A 245 -16.44 -7.15 -10.17
N MET A 246 -17.26 -6.17 -9.85
CA MET A 246 -18.73 -6.34 -9.72
C MET A 246 -19.39 -6.69 -11.06
N THR A 247 -18.95 -6.08 -12.16
CA THR A 247 -19.45 -6.44 -13.50
C THR A 247 -19.00 -7.83 -13.92
N GLY A 248 -17.75 -8.21 -13.61
CA GLY A 248 -17.27 -9.59 -13.83
C GLY A 248 -18.09 -10.62 -13.07
N LEU A 249 -18.37 -10.39 -11.80
CA LEU A 249 -19.24 -11.24 -10.99
C LEU A 249 -20.67 -11.29 -11.57
N GLY A 250 -21.22 -10.14 -11.95
CA GLY A 250 -22.53 -10.07 -12.61
C GLY A 250 -22.56 -10.92 -13.90
N TRP A 251 -21.49 -10.84 -14.72
CA TRP A 251 -21.40 -11.66 -15.93
C TRP A 251 -21.31 -13.16 -15.62
N VAL A 252 -20.60 -13.55 -14.57
CA VAL A 252 -20.53 -14.95 -14.12
C VAL A 252 -21.93 -15.47 -13.74
N ILE A 253 -22.68 -14.72 -12.93
CA ILE A 253 -24.05 -15.08 -12.53
C ILE A 253 -24.96 -15.13 -13.76
N TYR A 254 -24.87 -14.14 -14.66
CA TYR A 254 -25.62 -14.11 -15.91
C TYR A 254 -25.36 -15.36 -16.76
N SER A 255 -24.07 -15.71 -16.95
CA SER A 255 -23.65 -16.88 -17.73
C SER A 255 -24.10 -18.19 -17.06
N PHE A 256 -23.99 -18.27 -15.75
CA PHE A 256 -24.47 -19.42 -14.99
C PHE A 256 -25.96 -19.67 -15.21
N CYS A 257 -26.80 -18.61 -15.24
CA CYS A 257 -28.24 -18.75 -15.43
C CYS A 257 -28.64 -19.42 -16.74
N PHE A 258 -27.86 -19.31 -17.81
CA PHE A 258 -28.17 -20.01 -19.08
C PHE A 258 -27.37 -21.28 -19.32
N LEU A 259 -26.18 -21.43 -18.72
CA LEU A 259 -25.37 -22.65 -18.83
C LEU A 259 -25.89 -23.78 -17.93
N TYR A 260 -26.62 -23.43 -16.88
CA TYR A 260 -27.12 -24.37 -15.93
C TYR A 260 -28.24 -25.22 -16.56
N THR A 261 -28.11 -26.56 -16.55
CA THR A 261 -29.01 -27.51 -17.20
C THR A 261 -29.99 -28.16 -16.24
N ASP A 262 -29.51 -28.54 -15.05
CA ASP A 262 -30.34 -29.24 -14.06
C ASP A 262 -31.10 -28.24 -13.17
N PRO A 263 -32.37 -28.53 -12.81
CA PRO A 263 -33.18 -27.59 -12.04
C PRO A 263 -32.66 -27.45 -10.61
N ILE A 264 -32.59 -26.20 -10.14
CA ILE A 264 -32.39 -25.90 -8.73
C ILE A 264 -33.75 -25.90 -8.06
N SER A 265 -33.93 -26.72 -7.04
CA SER A 265 -35.23 -27.00 -6.43
C SER A 265 -36.02 -25.77 -5.96
N PHE A 266 -35.34 -24.65 -5.71
CA PHE A 266 -35.95 -23.41 -5.20
C PHE A 266 -36.27 -22.38 -6.30
N PHE A 267 -35.85 -22.60 -7.54
CA PHE A 267 -36.01 -21.63 -8.61
C PHE A 267 -36.84 -22.17 -9.76
N THR A 268 -37.91 -21.48 -10.09
CA THR A 268 -38.67 -21.74 -11.33
C THR A 268 -37.92 -21.10 -12.52
N ALA A 269 -38.24 -21.55 -13.75
CA ALA A 269 -37.69 -20.97 -14.97
C ALA A 269 -37.89 -19.43 -15.02
N ILE A 270 -39.08 -18.96 -14.62
CA ILE A 270 -39.41 -17.54 -14.54
C ILE A 270 -38.50 -16.80 -13.55
N SER A 271 -38.24 -17.41 -12.38
CA SER A 271 -37.37 -16.78 -11.36
C SER A 271 -35.94 -16.63 -11.86
N ILE A 272 -35.40 -17.61 -12.59
CA ILE A 272 -34.09 -17.58 -13.18
C ILE A 272 -34.02 -16.50 -14.28
N ASP A 273 -35.05 -16.41 -15.12
CA ASP A 273 -35.10 -15.43 -16.20
C ASP A 273 -35.19 -13.99 -15.65
N ARG A 274 -35.94 -13.78 -14.56
CA ARG A 274 -35.95 -12.50 -13.81
C ARG A 274 -34.56 -12.15 -13.28
N LEU A 275 -33.95 -13.09 -12.57
CA LEU A 275 -32.60 -12.89 -12.02
C LEU A 275 -31.60 -12.56 -13.14
N GLN A 276 -31.60 -13.32 -14.22
CA GLN A 276 -30.72 -13.12 -15.36
C GLN A 276 -30.83 -11.69 -15.94
N ASN A 277 -32.05 -11.18 -16.10
CA ASN A 277 -32.29 -9.85 -16.66
C ASN A 277 -31.95 -8.72 -15.67
N ILE A 278 -32.22 -8.89 -14.38
CA ILE A 278 -31.78 -7.95 -13.34
C ILE A 278 -30.25 -7.84 -13.34
N ILE A 279 -29.55 -8.97 -13.39
CA ILE A 279 -28.09 -9.02 -13.44
C ILE A 279 -27.55 -8.39 -14.73
N PHE A 280 -28.24 -8.56 -15.87
CA PHE A 280 -27.85 -7.89 -17.11
C PHE A 280 -27.97 -6.36 -17.01
N CYS A 281 -29.03 -5.84 -16.41
CA CYS A 281 -29.17 -4.41 -16.11
C CYS A 281 -28.04 -3.92 -15.18
N PHE A 282 -27.73 -4.68 -14.14
CA PHE A 282 -26.63 -4.38 -13.22
C PHE A 282 -25.28 -4.38 -13.95
N TYR A 283 -24.99 -5.39 -14.77
CA TYR A 283 -23.79 -5.47 -15.60
C TYR A 283 -23.62 -4.25 -16.50
N THR A 284 -24.70 -3.81 -17.13
CA THR A 284 -24.69 -2.64 -18.03
C THR A 284 -24.38 -1.36 -17.27
N VAL A 285 -25.04 -1.11 -16.15
CA VAL A 285 -24.82 0.05 -15.30
C VAL A 285 -23.42 0.04 -14.70
N GLY A 286 -23.01 -1.08 -14.11
CA GLY A 286 -21.69 -1.27 -13.55
C GLY A 286 -20.57 -1.07 -14.58
N GLY A 287 -20.77 -1.58 -15.81
CA GLY A 287 -19.86 -1.39 -16.92
C GLY A 287 -19.69 0.08 -17.34
N CYS A 288 -20.76 0.88 -17.29
CA CYS A 288 -20.68 2.34 -17.51
C CYS A 288 -19.84 3.02 -16.42
N LEU A 289 -20.12 2.70 -15.15
CA LEU A 289 -19.41 3.28 -14.01
C LEU A 289 -17.94 2.89 -14.01
N GLY A 290 -17.64 1.61 -14.25
CA GLY A 290 -16.28 1.10 -14.35
C GLY A 290 -15.48 1.82 -15.44
N ALA A 291 -16.05 1.95 -16.64
CA ALA A 291 -15.43 2.63 -17.76
C ALA A 291 -15.14 4.12 -17.46
N TRP A 292 -16.09 4.84 -16.88
CA TRP A 292 -15.90 6.25 -16.54
C TRP A 292 -14.86 6.47 -15.45
N TYR A 293 -14.93 5.72 -14.36
CA TYR A 293 -13.90 5.79 -13.31
C TYR A 293 -12.52 5.38 -13.83
N PHE A 294 -12.46 4.43 -14.78
CA PHE A 294 -11.21 4.04 -15.41
C PHE A 294 -10.58 5.18 -16.22
N ALA A 295 -11.39 5.99 -16.91
CA ALA A 295 -10.95 7.20 -17.59
C ALA A 295 -10.76 8.42 -16.64
N ASN A 296 -10.86 8.19 -15.33
CA ASN A 296 -10.83 9.24 -14.30
C ASN A 296 -11.85 10.36 -14.54
N LYS A 297 -13.04 9.97 -15.00
CA LYS A 297 -14.18 10.87 -15.23
C LYS A 297 -15.36 10.48 -14.35
N SER A 298 -16.16 11.48 -13.98
CA SER A 298 -17.36 11.27 -13.19
C SER A 298 -18.49 12.14 -13.75
N PHE A 299 -19.66 11.52 -13.92
CA PHE A 299 -20.88 12.18 -14.44
C PHE A 299 -22.01 12.01 -13.42
N PRO A 300 -22.04 12.75 -12.31
CA PRO A 300 -22.91 12.45 -11.17
C PRO A 300 -24.40 12.45 -11.53
N ARG A 301 -24.86 13.31 -12.44
CA ARG A 301 -26.26 13.34 -12.89
C ARG A 301 -26.63 12.05 -13.63
N ILE A 302 -25.78 11.62 -14.57
CA ILE A 302 -26.01 10.39 -15.35
C ILE A 302 -25.88 9.16 -14.45
N GLN A 303 -24.93 9.14 -13.53
CA GLN A 303 -24.78 8.06 -12.54
C GLN A 303 -26.06 7.90 -11.70
N LYS A 304 -26.63 9.02 -11.21
CA LYS A 304 -27.89 8.99 -10.46
C LYS A 304 -29.03 8.42 -11.32
N SER A 305 -29.14 8.83 -12.58
CA SER A 305 -30.16 8.31 -13.51
C SER A 305 -29.99 6.80 -13.77
N LEU A 306 -28.74 6.32 -13.91
CA LEU A 306 -28.47 4.90 -14.09
C LEU A 306 -28.82 4.06 -12.84
N PHE A 307 -28.56 4.57 -11.63
CA PHE A 307 -28.97 3.90 -10.40
C PHE A 307 -30.51 3.89 -10.24
N ILE A 308 -31.20 4.98 -10.61
CA ILE A 308 -32.67 5.01 -10.63
C ILE A 308 -33.20 3.98 -11.63
N PHE A 309 -32.63 3.94 -12.85
CA PHE A 309 -32.99 2.91 -13.84
C PHE A 309 -32.81 1.50 -13.28
N LEU A 310 -31.67 1.19 -12.65
CA LEU A 310 -31.41 -0.13 -12.08
C LEU A 310 -32.40 -0.48 -10.98
N ALA A 311 -32.70 0.46 -10.09
CA ALA A 311 -33.67 0.25 -9.01
C ALA A 311 -35.07 -0.02 -9.56
N VAL A 312 -35.54 0.82 -10.50
CA VAL A 312 -36.85 0.66 -11.13
C VAL A 312 -36.94 -0.64 -11.91
N ALA A 313 -35.91 -0.97 -12.72
CA ALA A 313 -35.86 -2.22 -13.47
C ALA A 313 -35.91 -3.43 -12.53
N THR A 314 -35.14 -3.42 -11.45
CA THR A 314 -35.13 -4.51 -10.46
C THR A 314 -36.50 -4.70 -9.82
N VAL A 315 -37.15 -3.64 -9.37
CA VAL A 315 -38.49 -3.71 -8.76
C VAL A 315 -39.52 -4.17 -9.77
N CYS A 316 -39.58 -3.59 -10.96
CA CYS A 316 -40.54 -3.94 -11.99
C CYS A 316 -40.38 -5.39 -12.46
N ILE A 317 -39.16 -5.85 -12.72
CA ILE A 317 -38.93 -7.26 -13.14
C ILE A 317 -39.24 -8.24 -12.01
N ALA A 318 -38.87 -7.93 -10.77
CA ALA A 318 -39.10 -8.80 -9.63
C ALA A 318 -40.61 -8.97 -9.33
N LEU A 319 -41.41 -7.89 -9.43
CA LEU A 319 -42.83 -7.86 -9.06
C LEU A 319 -43.77 -8.07 -10.25
N ALA A 320 -43.28 -8.15 -11.49
CA ALA A 320 -44.13 -8.34 -12.67
C ALA A 320 -45.01 -9.58 -12.54
N PRO A 321 -46.35 -9.49 -12.81
CA PRO A 321 -47.22 -10.66 -12.84
C PRO A 321 -46.79 -11.62 -13.96
N THR A 322 -47.07 -12.91 -13.80
CA THR A 322 -46.61 -13.97 -14.73
C THR A 322 -47.07 -13.76 -16.18
N ASN A 323 -48.23 -13.19 -16.39
CA ASN A 323 -48.79 -12.88 -17.71
C ASN A 323 -48.10 -11.68 -18.41
N GLN A 324 -47.44 -10.82 -17.67
CA GLN A 324 -46.75 -9.61 -18.23
C GLN A 324 -45.24 -9.69 -18.09
N VAL A 325 -44.69 -10.69 -17.39
CA VAL A 325 -43.28 -10.77 -17.07
C VAL A 325 -42.37 -10.76 -18.31
N SER A 326 -42.79 -11.44 -19.38
CA SER A 326 -42.04 -11.46 -20.65
C SER A 326 -41.90 -10.06 -21.27
N ALA A 327 -43.00 -9.32 -21.33
CA ALA A 327 -43.03 -7.95 -21.87
C ALA A 327 -42.17 -6.98 -21.02
N VAL A 328 -42.30 -7.08 -19.69
CA VAL A 328 -41.52 -6.27 -18.75
C VAL A 328 -40.03 -6.56 -18.88
N ILE A 329 -39.63 -7.83 -18.92
CA ILE A 329 -38.24 -8.26 -19.14
C ILE A 329 -37.72 -7.69 -20.47
N GLN A 330 -38.46 -7.86 -21.56
CA GLN A 330 -38.05 -7.42 -22.88
C GLN A 330 -37.90 -5.89 -22.95
N PHE A 331 -38.79 -5.15 -22.29
CA PHE A 331 -38.70 -3.69 -22.20
C PHE A 331 -37.41 -3.22 -21.52
N PHE A 332 -37.12 -3.71 -20.29
CA PHE A 332 -35.93 -3.31 -19.56
C PHE A 332 -34.64 -3.84 -20.18
N PHE A 333 -34.65 -5.05 -20.75
CA PHE A 333 -33.55 -5.60 -21.52
C PHE A 333 -33.20 -4.69 -22.71
N SER A 334 -34.20 -4.25 -23.49
CA SER A 334 -34.00 -3.35 -24.62
C SER A 334 -33.38 -2.01 -24.20
N ILE A 335 -33.85 -1.42 -23.10
CA ILE A 335 -33.24 -0.20 -22.54
C ILE A 335 -31.78 -0.46 -22.12
N ALA A 336 -31.51 -1.58 -21.43
CA ALA A 336 -30.15 -1.93 -21.03
C ALA A 336 -29.21 -2.12 -22.24
N VAL A 337 -29.69 -2.74 -23.31
CA VAL A 337 -28.95 -2.87 -24.58
C VAL A 337 -28.65 -1.48 -25.19
N VAL A 338 -29.62 -0.59 -25.21
CA VAL A 338 -29.41 0.80 -25.72
C VAL A 338 -28.36 1.52 -24.86
N ILE A 339 -28.42 1.41 -23.54
CA ILE A 339 -27.41 1.99 -22.63
C ILE A 339 -26.04 1.39 -22.93
N PHE A 340 -25.95 0.08 -23.13
CA PHE A 340 -24.70 -0.60 -23.50
C PHE A 340 -24.12 -0.08 -24.82
N LEU A 341 -24.93 0.06 -25.87
CA LEU A 341 -24.52 0.59 -27.17
C LEU A 341 -24.08 2.05 -27.07
N LEU A 342 -24.85 2.88 -26.34
CA LEU A 342 -24.48 4.27 -26.08
C LEU A 342 -23.14 4.38 -25.35
N LYS A 343 -22.86 3.48 -24.38
CA LYS A 343 -21.55 3.38 -23.76
C LYS A 343 -20.46 3.09 -24.78
N CYS A 344 -20.68 2.09 -25.66
CA CYS A 344 -19.70 1.71 -26.66
C CYS A 344 -19.39 2.86 -27.66
N ILE A 345 -20.39 3.66 -28.00
CA ILE A 345 -20.23 4.82 -28.89
C ILE A 345 -19.57 6.00 -28.18
N THR A 346 -19.97 6.29 -26.95
CA THR A 346 -19.53 7.52 -26.25
C THR A 346 -18.18 7.37 -25.58
N TYR A 347 -17.79 6.15 -25.17
CA TYR A 347 -16.55 5.93 -24.45
C TYR A 347 -15.29 6.30 -25.24
N PRO A 348 -15.16 6.05 -26.55
CA PRO A 348 -14.02 6.50 -27.36
C PRO A 348 -13.76 8.01 -27.27
N PHE A 349 -14.83 8.83 -27.22
CA PHE A 349 -14.70 10.28 -27.03
C PHE A 349 -14.20 10.64 -25.63
N ILE A 350 -14.62 9.87 -24.61
CA ILE A 350 -14.15 10.03 -23.23
C ILE A 350 -12.69 9.63 -23.14
N ALA A 351 -12.30 8.52 -23.77
CA ALA A 351 -10.93 8.01 -23.83
C ALA A 351 -10.01 9.02 -24.55
N TYR A 352 -10.44 9.60 -25.65
CA TYR A 352 -9.68 10.63 -26.37
C TYR A 352 -9.32 11.83 -25.50
N LYS A 353 -10.25 12.25 -24.61
CA LYS A 353 -10.04 13.32 -23.63
C LYS A 353 -9.30 12.86 -22.37
N SER A 354 -8.93 11.59 -22.28
CA SER A 354 -8.18 11.01 -21.19
C SER A 354 -6.67 11.07 -21.49
N LYS A 355 -5.84 11.30 -20.48
CA LYS A 355 -4.37 11.30 -20.62
C LYS A 355 -3.76 9.90 -20.47
N PHE A 356 -4.59 8.85 -20.40
CA PHE A 356 -4.14 7.50 -20.07
C PHE A 356 -4.19 6.59 -21.29
N PRO A 357 -3.06 6.05 -21.77
CA PRO A 357 -3.01 5.22 -22.98
C PRO A 357 -3.85 3.95 -22.88
N GLU A 358 -3.99 3.35 -21.71
CA GLU A 358 -4.82 2.17 -21.50
C GLU A 358 -6.32 2.41 -21.74
N THR A 359 -6.79 3.65 -21.67
CA THR A 359 -8.19 3.97 -21.99
C THR A 359 -8.50 3.83 -23.46
N TYR A 360 -7.49 4.00 -24.35
CA TYR A 360 -7.65 3.79 -25.78
C TYR A 360 -7.86 2.31 -26.11
N LEU A 361 -7.13 1.40 -25.44
CA LEU A 361 -7.31 -0.03 -25.65
C LEU A 361 -8.74 -0.48 -25.28
N LEU A 362 -9.27 0.05 -24.17
CA LEU A 362 -10.66 -0.20 -23.78
C LEU A 362 -11.66 0.42 -24.77
N ALA A 363 -11.36 1.59 -25.34
CA ALA A 363 -12.20 2.22 -26.36
C ALA A 363 -12.28 1.37 -27.63
N VAL A 364 -11.14 0.81 -28.05
CA VAL A 364 -11.08 -0.12 -29.20
C VAL A 364 -11.94 -1.35 -28.95
N LEU A 365 -11.82 -1.94 -27.77
CA LEU A 365 -12.64 -3.09 -27.39
C LEU A 365 -14.14 -2.77 -27.49
N TYR A 366 -14.58 -1.59 -27.01
CA TYR A 366 -15.98 -1.18 -27.12
C TYR A 366 -16.41 -0.91 -28.57
N LEU A 367 -15.54 -0.40 -29.43
CA LEU A 367 -15.84 -0.26 -30.85
C LEU A 367 -16.00 -1.62 -31.54
N ILE A 368 -15.21 -2.63 -31.16
CA ILE A 368 -15.34 -4.00 -31.68
C ILE A 368 -16.68 -4.62 -31.28
N TYR A 369 -17.23 -4.29 -30.11
CA TYR A 369 -18.54 -4.79 -29.72
C TYR A 369 -19.71 -4.27 -30.55
N LEU A 370 -19.60 -3.13 -31.22
CA LEU A 370 -20.69 -2.58 -32.03
C LEU A 370 -21.09 -3.48 -33.20
N PRO A 371 -20.16 -3.89 -34.12
CA PRO A 371 -20.51 -4.80 -35.20
C PRO A 371 -20.92 -6.18 -34.70
N ILE A 372 -20.36 -6.65 -33.58
CA ILE A 372 -20.75 -7.93 -32.98
C ILE A 372 -22.19 -7.85 -32.48
N ALA A 373 -22.53 -6.79 -31.74
CA ALA A 373 -23.89 -6.58 -31.25
C ALA A 373 -24.91 -6.44 -32.40
N PHE A 374 -24.51 -5.79 -33.51
CA PHE A 374 -25.35 -5.69 -34.70
C PHE A 374 -25.58 -7.06 -35.34
N ASN A 375 -24.52 -7.84 -35.56
CA ASN A 375 -24.61 -9.21 -36.08
C ASN A 375 -25.50 -10.09 -35.20
N ASP A 376 -25.34 -10.03 -33.88
CA ASP A 376 -26.11 -10.85 -32.96
C ASP A 376 -27.58 -10.41 -32.88
N ALA A 377 -27.85 -9.10 -32.99
CA ALA A 377 -29.21 -8.60 -33.12
C ALA A 377 -29.87 -9.06 -34.42
N GLN A 378 -29.15 -9.01 -35.54
CA GLN A 378 -29.60 -9.53 -36.81
C GLN A 378 -29.89 -11.04 -36.72
N PHE A 379 -28.94 -11.83 -36.16
CA PHE A 379 -29.15 -13.26 -35.90
C PHE A 379 -30.40 -13.51 -35.03
N MET A 380 -30.63 -12.70 -33.98
CA MET A 380 -31.84 -12.83 -33.14
C MET A 380 -33.15 -12.57 -33.89
N ILE A 381 -33.11 -11.74 -34.93
CA ILE A 381 -34.30 -11.42 -35.75
C ILE A 381 -34.49 -12.44 -36.86
N THR A 382 -33.44 -12.69 -37.64
CA THR A 382 -33.53 -13.53 -38.86
C THR A 382 -33.33 -15.00 -38.58
N MET A 383 -32.62 -15.37 -37.53
CA MET A 383 -32.13 -16.72 -37.23
C MET A 383 -31.17 -17.25 -38.31
N GLU A 384 -30.62 -16.37 -39.12
CA GLU A 384 -29.63 -16.70 -40.15
C GLU A 384 -28.24 -16.25 -39.70
N GLY A 385 -27.22 -17.06 -40.05
CA GLY A 385 -25.86 -16.81 -39.61
C GLY A 385 -25.51 -17.45 -38.27
N ARG A 386 -24.52 -16.87 -37.59
CA ARG A 386 -24.04 -17.36 -36.28
C ARG A 386 -23.87 -16.18 -35.32
N PRO A 387 -24.16 -16.39 -34.01
CA PRO A 387 -23.83 -15.37 -33.02
C PRO A 387 -22.33 -15.25 -32.83
N LEU A 388 -21.80 -14.03 -32.79
CA LEU A 388 -20.38 -13.76 -32.59
C LEU A 388 -19.99 -13.54 -31.12
N SER A 389 -20.97 -13.22 -30.26
CA SER A 389 -20.73 -12.97 -28.83
C SER A 389 -20.02 -14.12 -28.10
N PRO A 390 -20.25 -15.43 -28.38
CA PRO A 390 -19.50 -16.49 -27.71
C PRO A 390 -17.99 -16.43 -27.92
N TYR A 391 -17.55 -15.88 -29.04
CA TYR A 391 -16.13 -15.78 -29.39
C TYR A 391 -15.44 -14.57 -28.77
N THR A 392 -16.18 -13.62 -28.21
CA THR A 392 -15.59 -12.37 -27.67
C THR A 392 -14.79 -12.57 -26.39
N GLY A 393 -15.07 -13.61 -25.62
CA GLY A 393 -14.48 -13.86 -24.31
C GLY A 393 -12.95 -13.87 -24.29
N PRO A 394 -12.26 -14.67 -25.13
CA PRO A 394 -10.81 -14.71 -25.16
C PRO A 394 -10.17 -13.36 -25.51
N PHE A 395 -10.74 -12.64 -26.49
CA PHE A 395 -10.22 -11.33 -26.92
C PHE A 395 -10.42 -10.28 -25.83
N THR A 396 -11.59 -10.28 -25.19
CA THR A 396 -11.87 -9.39 -24.05
C THR A 396 -10.89 -9.61 -22.92
N THR A 397 -10.60 -10.87 -22.62
CA THR A 397 -9.67 -11.23 -21.55
C THR A 397 -8.26 -10.78 -21.85
N MET A 398 -7.77 -11.03 -23.07
CA MET A 398 -6.45 -10.56 -23.48
C MET A 398 -6.35 -9.02 -23.38
N ALA A 399 -7.36 -8.30 -23.88
CA ALA A 399 -7.40 -6.84 -23.82
C ALA A 399 -7.44 -6.33 -22.36
N VAL A 400 -8.28 -6.91 -21.53
CA VAL A 400 -8.39 -6.56 -20.10
C VAL A 400 -7.08 -6.88 -19.36
N GLY A 401 -6.48 -8.03 -19.63
CA GLY A 401 -5.17 -8.40 -19.08
C GLY A 401 -4.08 -7.41 -19.47
N ALA A 402 -4.01 -7.02 -20.75
CA ALA A 402 -3.07 -6.02 -21.25
C ALA A 402 -3.30 -4.64 -20.60
N ILE A 403 -4.54 -4.19 -20.50
CA ILE A 403 -4.93 -2.94 -19.83
C ILE A 403 -4.42 -2.93 -18.38
N LEU A 404 -4.64 -4.01 -17.67
CA LEU A 404 -4.24 -4.15 -16.28
C LEU A 404 -2.72 -4.17 -16.13
N ALA A 405 -2.02 -4.93 -16.97
CA ALA A 405 -0.56 -4.98 -16.99
C ALA A 405 0.05 -3.58 -17.26
N MET A 406 -0.48 -2.84 -18.24
CA MET A 406 -0.02 -1.47 -18.53
C MET A 406 -0.25 -0.53 -17.34
N ARG A 407 -1.40 -0.62 -16.67
CA ARG A 407 -1.71 0.23 -15.51
C ARG A 407 -0.81 -0.08 -14.31
N LEU A 408 -0.58 -1.37 -14.03
CA LEU A 408 0.33 -1.79 -12.97
C LEU A 408 1.77 -1.35 -13.26
N ALA A 409 2.25 -1.56 -14.48
CA ALA A 409 3.59 -1.12 -14.90
C ALA A 409 3.76 0.40 -14.79
N ARG A 410 2.74 1.18 -15.16
CA ARG A 410 2.77 2.63 -14.99
C ARG A 410 2.82 3.04 -13.52
N ASN A 411 1.99 2.44 -12.68
CA ASN A 411 1.98 2.73 -11.25
C ASN A 411 3.33 2.38 -10.60
N ALA A 412 3.91 1.24 -10.95
CA ALA A 412 5.24 0.83 -10.49
C ALA A 412 6.31 1.86 -10.86
N ARG A 413 6.33 2.31 -12.13
CA ARG A 413 7.28 3.35 -12.59
C ARG A 413 7.07 4.70 -11.88
N GLN A 414 5.83 5.07 -11.57
CA GLN A 414 5.54 6.29 -10.81
C GLN A 414 6.09 6.20 -9.38
N ILE A 415 5.88 5.06 -8.71
CA ILE A 415 6.41 4.80 -7.37
C ILE A 415 7.94 4.85 -7.39
N GLU A 416 8.58 4.20 -8.35
CA GLU A 416 10.04 4.19 -8.51
C GLU A 416 10.60 5.61 -8.70
N ARG A 417 9.99 6.41 -9.59
CA ARG A 417 10.37 7.81 -9.79
C ARG A 417 10.18 8.64 -8.52
N PHE A 418 9.06 8.46 -7.85
CA PHE A 418 8.78 9.16 -6.58
C PHE A 418 9.82 8.81 -5.52
N ASN A 419 10.14 7.52 -5.35
CA ASN A 419 11.14 7.07 -4.40
C ASN A 419 12.53 7.62 -4.71
N LYS A 420 12.91 7.68 -6.00
CA LYS A 420 14.17 8.28 -6.44
C LYS A 420 14.24 9.77 -6.10
N THR A 421 13.20 10.53 -6.47
CA THR A 421 13.12 11.96 -6.16
C THR A 421 13.12 12.21 -4.65
N LEU A 422 12.42 11.37 -3.88
CA LEU A 422 12.40 11.45 -2.42
C LEU A 422 13.80 11.21 -1.83
N ALA A 423 14.52 10.19 -2.32
CA ALA A 423 15.89 9.90 -1.88
C ALA A 423 16.85 11.08 -2.19
N GLU A 424 16.73 11.68 -3.38
CA GLU A 424 17.48 12.86 -3.78
C GLU A 424 17.20 14.06 -2.86
N ASN A 425 15.92 14.35 -2.60
CA ASN A 425 15.50 15.43 -1.70
C ASN A 425 15.97 15.20 -0.25
N VAL A 426 15.87 13.95 0.26
CA VAL A 426 16.37 13.62 1.61
C VAL A 426 17.87 13.81 1.69
N THR A 427 18.63 13.42 0.65
CA THR A 427 20.09 13.60 0.61
C THR A 427 20.46 15.09 0.59
N GLN A 428 19.77 15.88 -0.21
CA GLN A 428 19.97 17.34 -0.27
C GLN A 428 19.63 18.00 1.08
N ALA A 429 18.48 17.70 1.66
CA ALA A 429 18.09 18.25 2.96
C ALA A 429 19.09 17.88 4.07
N LYS A 430 19.63 16.65 4.04
CA LYS A 430 20.67 16.22 4.98
C LYS A 430 21.96 17.02 4.80
N GLN A 431 22.37 17.30 3.55
CA GLN A 431 23.56 18.12 3.27
C GLN A 431 23.36 19.56 3.76
N GLU A 432 22.23 20.18 3.47
CA GLU A 432 21.88 21.53 3.92
C GLU A 432 21.84 21.62 5.45
N LEU A 433 21.24 20.63 6.11
CA LEU A 433 21.21 20.56 7.58
C LEU A 433 22.60 20.41 8.16
N THR A 434 23.44 19.54 7.58
CA THR A 434 24.83 19.34 8.05
C THR A 434 25.65 20.62 7.91
N ALA A 435 25.51 21.33 6.79
CA ALA A 435 26.20 22.62 6.57
C ALA A 435 25.73 23.69 7.57
N SER A 436 24.40 23.77 7.80
CA SER A 436 23.83 24.71 8.78
C SER A 436 24.29 24.44 10.21
N LEU A 437 24.27 23.15 10.63
CA LEU A 437 24.76 22.75 11.95
C LEU A 437 26.28 23.05 12.10
N GLY A 438 27.07 22.81 11.06
CA GLY A 438 28.48 23.14 11.06
C GLY A 438 28.74 24.65 11.24
N GLN A 439 27.97 25.48 10.56
CA GLN A 439 28.06 26.94 10.70
C GLN A 439 27.63 27.40 12.10
N GLN A 440 26.52 26.84 12.61
CA GLN A 440 26.03 27.15 13.94
C GLN A 440 27.02 26.74 15.03
N HIS A 441 27.64 25.57 14.90
CA HIS A 441 28.70 25.12 15.82
C HIS A 441 29.92 26.05 15.80
N LYS A 442 30.36 26.48 14.62
CA LYS A 442 31.46 27.44 14.49
C LYS A 442 31.15 28.76 15.19
N LEU A 443 29.96 29.31 14.95
CA LEU A 443 29.51 30.55 15.61
C LEU A 443 29.40 30.39 17.12
N SER A 444 28.95 29.22 17.61
CA SER A 444 28.89 28.92 19.04
C SER A 444 30.26 28.92 19.70
N ILE A 445 31.28 28.33 19.05
CA ILE A 445 32.67 28.34 19.53
C ILE A 445 33.24 29.78 19.54
N GLU A 446 32.98 30.56 18.50
CA GLU A 446 33.45 31.97 18.45
C GLU A 446 32.79 32.81 19.54
N ASN A 447 31.48 32.64 19.76
CA ASN A 447 30.79 33.34 20.84
C ASN A 447 31.30 32.92 22.23
N ALA A 448 31.56 31.63 22.46
CA ALA A 448 32.14 31.17 23.72
C ALA A 448 33.53 31.82 23.97
N ARG A 449 34.39 31.89 22.95
CA ARG A 449 35.71 32.57 23.03
C ARG A 449 35.59 34.07 23.30
N LEU A 450 34.60 34.73 22.67
CA LEU A 450 34.37 36.16 22.91
C LEU A 450 33.89 36.42 24.34
N GLN A 451 32.98 35.58 24.85
CA GLN A 451 32.51 35.67 26.23
C GLN A 451 33.62 35.44 27.24
N GLU A 452 34.51 34.48 26.99
CA GLU A 452 35.69 34.22 27.81
C GLU A 452 36.63 35.44 27.86
N ARG A 453 36.89 36.08 26.69
CA ARG A 453 37.70 37.31 26.63
C ARG A 453 37.05 38.47 27.36
N ILE A 454 35.74 38.64 27.27
CA ILE A 454 35.01 39.69 28.02
C ILE A 454 35.11 39.44 29.50
N HIS A 455 34.95 38.19 29.95
CA HIS A 455 35.02 37.81 31.38
C HIS A 455 36.43 38.08 31.91
N LEU A 456 37.50 37.70 31.21
CA LEU A 456 38.89 37.97 31.57
C LEU A 456 39.16 39.48 31.62
N SER A 457 38.61 40.26 30.70
CA SER A 457 38.77 41.73 30.71
C SER A 457 38.08 42.37 31.92
N HIS A 458 36.91 41.90 32.31
CA HIS A 458 36.19 42.37 33.50
C HIS A 458 36.92 42.01 34.78
N ASP A 459 37.41 40.78 34.91
CA ASP A 459 38.17 40.32 36.06
C ASP A 459 39.50 41.11 36.23
N LEU A 460 40.18 41.41 35.13
CA LEU A 460 41.35 42.25 35.12
C LEU A 460 41.05 43.69 35.53
N HIS A 461 39.97 44.27 35.01
CA HIS A 461 39.60 45.64 35.30
C HIS A 461 39.17 45.79 36.77
N ASP A 462 38.32 44.91 37.26
CA ASP A 462 37.73 45.03 38.62
C ASP A 462 38.72 44.57 39.71
N GLY A 463 39.48 43.51 39.46
CA GLY A 463 40.46 43.00 40.41
C GLY A 463 41.72 43.88 40.46
N LEU A 464 42.41 44.02 39.38
CA LEU A 464 43.69 44.75 39.28
C LEU A 464 43.47 46.26 39.32
N GLY A 465 42.50 46.79 38.58
CA GLY A 465 42.16 48.19 38.52
C GLY A 465 41.78 48.71 39.89
N GLY A 466 40.90 48.02 40.63
CA GLY A 466 40.53 48.39 41.98
C GLY A 466 41.69 48.34 43.00
N SER A 467 42.59 47.36 42.88
CA SER A 467 43.79 47.24 43.73
C SER A 467 44.82 48.32 43.47
N ILE A 468 45.05 48.66 42.21
CA ILE A 468 45.95 49.74 41.82
C ILE A 468 45.42 51.07 42.33
N VAL A 469 44.17 51.42 42.09
CA VAL A 469 43.55 52.68 42.54
C VAL A 469 43.63 52.80 44.06
N ARG A 470 43.31 51.77 44.82
CA ARG A 470 43.41 51.74 46.30
C ARG A 470 44.90 51.96 46.73
N SER A 471 45.83 51.33 46.05
CA SER A 471 47.27 51.46 46.34
C SER A 471 47.74 52.85 46.09
N ILE A 472 47.31 53.51 44.99
CA ILE A 472 47.62 54.89 44.68
C ILE A 472 47.09 55.84 45.77
N ILE A 473 45.77 55.68 46.14
CA ILE A 473 45.16 56.52 47.17
C ILE A 473 45.89 56.36 48.53
N THR A 474 46.29 55.13 48.86
CA THR A 474 47.01 54.87 50.12
C THR A 474 48.40 55.50 50.11
N LEU A 475 49.06 55.56 48.97
CA LEU A 475 50.35 56.21 48.82
C LEU A 475 50.26 57.75 48.80
N GLU A 476 49.18 58.28 48.19
CA GLU A 476 48.92 59.72 48.15
C GLU A 476 48.55 60.37 49.51
N GLN A 477 47.85 59.57 50.34
CA GLN A 477 47.38 60.04 51.67
C GLN A 477 48.45 60.00 52.78
N ASN A 478 49.62 59.40 52.52
CA ASN A 478 50.72 59.31 53.52
C ASN A 478 51.94 60.16 53.12
N ASP A 479 52.19 61.28 53.81
CA ASP A 479 53.30 62.20 53.61
C ASP A 479 54.72 61.60 53.78
N LYS A 480 54.83 60.39 54.40
CA LYS A 480 56.10 59.68 54.59
C LYS A 480 55.91 58.18 54.25
N VAL A 481 56.07 57.86 52.99
CA VAL A 481 56.03 56.46 52.56
C VAL A 481 57.36 55.76 52.78
N THR A 482 57.39 54.70 53.57
CA THR A 482 58.62 53.93 53.83
C THR A 482 58.81 52.82 52.82
N LYS A 483 60.11 52.48 52.54
CA LYS A 483 60.49 51.41 51.60
C LYS A 483 59.77 50.06 51.86
N PRO A 484 59.53 49.62 53.12
CA PRO A 484 58.77 48.44 53.42
C PRO A 484 57.27 48.48 52.97
N GLN A 485 56.66 49.69 53.06
CA GLN A 485 55.22 49.86 52.65
C GLN A 485 55.06 49.75 51.14
N VAL A 486 55.96 50.38 50.33
CA VAL A 486 55.96 50.26 48.88
C VAL A 486 56.14 48.77 48.47
N LEU A 487 57.09 48.11 49.13
CA LEU A 487 57.37 46.70 48.84
C LEU A 487 56.18 45.81 49.16
N SER A 488 55.40 46.13 50.21
CA SER A 488 54.16 45.42 50.61
C SER A 488 53.08 45.60 49.55
N ILE A 489 52.88 46.82 49.04
CA ILE A 489 51.86 47.09 48.00
C ILE A 489 52.23 46.37 46.70
N LEU A 490 53.48 46.39 46.30
CA LEU A 490 53.99 45.70 45.10
C LEU A 490 53.78 44.14 45.21
N LYS A 491 54.00 43.58 46.41
CA LYS A 491 53.77 42.18 46.71
C LYS A 491 52.26 41.83 46.64
N MET A 492 51.37 42.71 47.09
CA MET A 492 49.94 42.57 46.99
C MET A 492 49.47 42.58 45.53
N LEU A 493 49.86 43.59 44.76
CA LEU A 493 49.57 43.69 43.33
C LEU A 493 50.07 42.48 42.55
N ARG A 494 51.26 41.98 42.86
CA ARG A 494 51.79 40.75 42.26
C ARG A 494 50.95 39.53 42.64
N SER A 495 50.45 39.47 43.90
CA SER A 495 49.58 38.39 44.35
C SER A 495 48.22 38.42 43.63
N ASP A 496 47.64 39.62 43.47
CA ASP A 496 46.37 39.82 42.77
C ASP A 496 46.47 39.48 41.27
N LEU A 497 47.54 39.94 40.62
CA LEU A 497 47.80 39.55 39.22
C LEU A 497 47.95 38.02 39.04
N ARG A 498 48.70 37.41 39.95
CA ARG A 498 48.90 35.97 39.93
C ARG A 498 47.57 35.20 40.17
N GLN A 499 46.71 35.76 41.03
CA GLN A 499 45.39 35.20 41.25
C GLN A 499 44.50 35.22 40.02
N ILE A 500 44.52 36.33 39.25
CA ILE A 500 43.73 36.44 38.00
C ILE A 500 44.29 35.51 36.91
N VAL A 501 45.59 35.38 36.80
CA VAL A 501 46.23 34.45 35.83
C VAL A 501 45.93 33.00 36.23
N ASP A 502 46.00 32.66 37.53
CA ASP A 502 45.72 31.31 38.03
C ASP A 502 44.23 30.98 37.93
N SER A 503 43.30 31.93 38.12
CA SER A 503 41.85 31.70 37.92
C SER A 503 41.49 31.51 36.47
N GLY A 504 42.12 32.23 35.53
CA GLY A 504 41.94 32.00 34.08
C GLY A 504 42.47 30.64 33.58
N SER A 505 43.49 30.10 34.25
CA SER A 505 44.05 28.79 33.91
C SER A 505 43.40 27.59 34.63
N SER A 506 42.67 27.84 35.73
CA SER A 506 42.09 26.78 36.58
C SER A 506 40.76 26.23 36.08
N LEU A 507 40.11 26.87 35.12
CA LEU A 507 38.89 26.34 34.46
C LEU A 507 39.12 25.02 33.75
N SER A 508 40.39 24.61 33.55
CA SER A 508 40.78 23.34 32.90
C SER A 508 41.48 22.35 33.81
N SER A 509 41.72 22.70 35.10
CA SER A 509 42.41 21.78 36.01
C SER A 509 41.45 20.75 36.61
N LYS A 510 41.80 19.47 36.43
CA LYS A 510 41.06 18.35 37.08
C LYS A 510 41.15 18.48 38.61
N VAL A 511 40.01 18.37 39.28
CA VAL A 511 39.99 18.25 40.75
C VAL A 511 40.72 16.95 41.12
N PRO A 512 41.67 16.99 42.15
CA PRO A 512 42.34 15.78 42.62
C PRO A 512 41.36 14.73 43.09
N ALA A 513 41.63 13.44 42.83
CA ALA A 513 40.69 12.34 43.05
C ALA A 513 40.34 12.14 44.55
N ASN A 514 41.20 12.56 45.44
CA ASN A 514 40.98 12.44 46.90
C ASN A 514 41.77 13.50 47.66
N PRO A 515 41.46 13.73 49.00
CA PRO A 515 42.16 14.69 49.84
C PRO A 515 43.66 14.42 49.96
N VAL A 516 44.07 13.17 49.91
CA VAL A 516 45.50 12.78 50.03
C VAL A 516 46.26 13.22 48.79
N GLU A 517 45.69 12.97 47.59
CA GLU A 517 46.25 13.38 46.29
C GLU A 517 46.31 14.92 46.20
N TRP A 518 45.30 15.64 46.71
CA TRP A 518 45.29 17.08 46.77
C TRP A 518 46.42 17.61 47.64
N GLY A 519 46.62 17.03 48.84
CA GLY A 519 47.61 17.48 49.79
C GLY A 519 49.06 17.03 49.50
N ALA A 520 49.26 16.03 48.68
CA ALA A 520 50.56 15.39 48.42
C ALA A 520 51.66 16.35 47.97
N PRO A 521 51.44 17.31 47.01
CA PRO A 521 52.48 18.25 46.59
C PRO A 521 52.87 19.24 47.71
N ILE A 522 51.87 19.69 48.51
CA ILE A 522 52.09 20.61 49.62
C ILE A 522 52.85 19.90 50.72
N ARG A 523 52.39 18.73 51.10
CA ARG A 523 53.01 17.85 52.12
C ARG A 523 54.47 17.55 51.79
N TYR A 524 54.78 17.12 50.54
CA TYR A 524 56.12 16.80 50.10
C TYR A 524 57.06 17.97 50.28
N ARG A 525 56.62 19.18 49.84
CA ARG A 525 57.46 20.38 49.91
C ARG A 525 57.70 20.87 51.35
N PHE A 526 56.69 20.84 52.22
CA PHE A 526 56.80 21.39 53.56
C PHE A 526 57.43 20.40 54.56
N ILE A 527 57.28 19.08 54.41
CA ILE A 527 58.00 18.11 55.21
C ILE A 527 59.50 18.34 55.12
N GLN A 528 60.06 18.50 53.94
CA GLN A 528 61.50 18.77 53.79
C GLN A 528 61.93 20.07 54.48
N LEU A 529 61.14 21.14 54.40
CA LEU A 529 61.43 22.42 55.04
C LEU A 529 61.32 22.36 56.56
N PHE A 530 60.39 21.55 57.09
CA PHE A 530 60.21 21.38 58.53
C PHE A 530 61.28 20.49 59.14
N GLU A 531 61.70 19.44 58.44
CA GLU A 531 62.82 18.59 58.85
C GLU A 531 64.13 19.34 58.95
N GLU A 532 64.39 20.32 58.04
CA GLU A 532 65.57 21.14 58.07
C GLU A 532 65.69 22.05 59.34
N ILE A 533 64.62 22.32 60.00
CA ILE A 533 64.52 23.22 61.21
C ILE A 533 63.92 22.47 62.43
N ASP A 534 63.97 21.15 62.48
CA ASP A 534 63.53 20.28 63.59
C ASP A 534 62.07 20.45 63.98
N ILE A 535 61.16 20.74 63.04
CA ILE A 535 59.73 20.79 63.30
C ILE A 535 59.09 19.43 62.88
N ARG A 536 58.36 18.81 63.81
CA ARG A 536 57.57 17.61 63.49
C ARG A 536 56.23 18.00 62.94
N SER A 537 55.89 17.47 61.76
CA SER A 537 54.59 17.72 61.10
C SER A 537 53.75 16.44 61.06
N GLN A 538 52.46 16.57 61.44
CA GLN A 538 51.44 15.51 61.27
C GLN A 538 50.41 15.97 60.24
N TRP A 539 50.08 15.06 59.31
CA TRP A 539 49.16 15.33 58.23
C TRP A 539 48.02 14.33 58.29
N CYS A 540 46.79 14.75 58.62
CA CYS A 540 45.62 13.92 58.75
C CYS A 540 44.57 14.31 57.70
N PHE A 541 44.54 13.55 56.62
CA PHE A 541 43.56 13.73 55.54
C PHE A 541 42.69 12.52 55.38
N GLU A 542 41.36 12.70 55.08
CA GLU A 542 40.46 11.62 54.74
C GLU A 542 40.93 10.95 53.43
N GLN A 543 40.63 9.61 53.26
CA GLN A 543 41.08 8.84 52.11
C GLN A 543 40.30 9.13 50.84
N THR A 544 39.06 9.61 50.96
CA THR A 544 38.15 9.89 49.84
C THR A 544 37.33 11.14 50.11
N TRP A 545 37.01 11.90 49.08
CA TRP A 545 35.99 12.93 49.17
C TRP A 545 34.62 12.29 49.38
N LYS A 546 33.87 12.68 50.38
CA LYS A 546 32.45 12.33 50.53
C LYS A 546 31.64 13.13 49.50
N ASN A 547 31.95 14.42 49.39
CA ASN A 547 31.43 15.31 48.37
C ASN A 547 32.60 16.03 47.68
N MET A 548 32.62 15.95 46.31
CA MET A 548 33.75 16.46 45.56
C MET A 548 33.79 17.99 45.52
N PRO A 549 34.86 18.62 45.99
CA PRO A 549 35.03 20.07 45.91
C PRO A 549 35.23 20.55 44.47
N ILE A 550 34.92 21.78 44.18
CA ILE A 550 35.26 22.39 42.89
C ILE A 550 36.76 22.76 42.82
N ALA A 551 37.30 22.87 41.61
CA ALA A 551 38.71 23.19 41.41
C ALA A 551 39.17 24.49 42.11
N LEU A 552 38.29 25.49 42.13
CA LEU A 552 38.54 26.77 42.80
C LEU A 552 38.64 26.64 44.35
N GLN A 553 37.84 25.74 44.96
CA GLN A 553 37.94 25.44 46.38
C GLN A 553 39.28 24.75 46.71
N CYS A 554 39.66 23.76 45.92
CA CYS A 554 40.95 23.08 46.06
C CYS A 554 42.12 24.06 45.95
N LEU A 555 42.10 24.94 44.95
CA LEU A 555 43.15 25.95 44.71
C LEU A 555 43.20 26.93 45.90
N THR A 556 42.06 27.41 46.37
CA THR A 556 41.99 28.36 47.50
C THR A 556 42.53 27.74 48.80
N LEU A 557 42.16 26.50 49.12
CA LEU A 557 42.70 25.75 50.25
C LEU A 557 44.23 25.58 50.12
N THR A 558 44.72 25.22 48.95
CA THR A 558 46.16 25.10 48.69
C THR A 558 46.87 26.41 49.06
N ARG A 559 46.38 27.56 48.60
CA ARG A 559 46.97 28.87 48.88
C ARG A 559 46.94 29.26 50.39
N VAL A 560 45.83 28.91 51.04
CA VAL A 560 45.70 29.17 52.49
C VAL A 560 46.68 28.31 53.28
N VAL A 561 46.81 27.02 52.93
CA VAL A 561 47.78 26.12 53.60
C VAL A 561 49.23 26.59 53.34
N GLU A 562 49.58 26.92 52.11
CA GLU A 562 50.92 27.42 51.77
C GLU A 562 51.27 28.68 52.58
N GLU A 563 50.38 29.65 52.70
CA GLU A 563 50.58 30.88 53.41
C GLU A 563 50.65 30.62 54.92
N ALA A 564 49.75 29.77 55.47
CA ALA A 564 49.76 29.43 56.90
C ALA A 564 51.09 28.71 57.30
N LEU A 565 51.49 27.69 56.51
CA LEU A 565 52.73 26.97 56.80
C LEU A 565 53.99 27.84 56.60
N THR A 566 53.96 28.79 55.65
CA THR A 566 55.02 29.77 55.48
C THR A 566 55.12 30.71 56.69
N ASN A 567 53.99 31.11 57.25
CA ASN A 567 53.95 31.92 58.46
C ASN A 567 54.50 31.15 59.66
N ILE A 568 54.19 29.87 59.82
CA ILE A 568 54.77 29.01 60.83
C ILE A 568 56.30 28.95 60.70
N LEU A 569 56.81 28.66 59.50
CA LEU A 569 58.26 28.64 59.25
C LEU A 569 58.98 29.94 59.60
N LYS A 570 58.35 31.10 59.37
CA LYS A 570 58.99 32.42 59.54
C LYS A 570 58.83 32.99 60.92
N HIS A 571 57.73 32.65 61.65
CA HIS A 571 57.31 33.44 62.79
C HIS A 571 56.98 32.64 64.04
N SER A 572 56.67 31.33 63.92
CA SER A 572 56.05 30.61 65.07
C SER A 572 57.08 30.05 66.07
N GLN A 573 58.29 29.70 65.64
CA GLN A 573 59.25 28.94 66.46
C GLN A 573 58.67 27.64 67.06
N ALA A 574 57.71 27.02 66.36
CA ALA A 574 57.07 25.79 66.77
C ALA A 574 57.97 24.59 66.62
N SER A 575 57.77 23.58 67.46
CA SER A 575 58.39 22.25 67.30
C SER A 575 57.45 21.21 66.74
N GLU A 576 56.14 21.48 66.72
CA GLU A 576 55.14 20.58 66.21
C GLU A 576 54.06 21.35 65.43
N VAL A 577 53.65 20.77 64.28
CA VAL A 577 52.60 21.33 63.42
C VAL A 577 51.65 20.19 63.02
N ASN A 578 50.34 20.40 63.25
CA ASN A 578 49.29 19.48 62.86
C ASN A 578 48.42 20.10 61.77
N ILE A 579 48.25 19.38 60.64
CA ILE A 579 47.44 19.79 59.53
C ILE A 579 46.35 18.71 59.29
N SER A 580 45.09 19.10 59.37
CA SER A 580 43.96 18.18 59.11
C SER A 580 42.98 18.77 58.14
N LEU A 581 42.46 17.91 57.26
CA LEU A 581 41.35 18.22 56.37
C LEU A 581 40.29 17.12 56.50
N THR A 582 39.12 17.51 56.96
CA THR A 582 37.98 16.65 57.20
C THR A 582 36.72 17.22 56.59
N GLU A 583 35.77 16.37 56.28
CA GLU A 583 34.46 16.79 55.80
C GLU A 583 33.44 16.64 56.95
N THR A 584 32.74 17.73 57.26
CA THR A 584 31.75 17.74 58.32
C THR A 584 30.41 17.12 57.87
N GLU A 585 29.54 16.75 58.84
CA GLU A 585 28.18 16.24 58.55
C GLU A 585 27.29 17.26 57.80
N ASN A 586 27.65 18.56 57.85
CA ASN A 586 26.93 19.64 57.20
C ASN A 586 27.39 19.91 55.75
N ASN A 587 28.08 18.99 55.11
CA ASN A 587 28.65 19.15 53.77
C ASN A 587 29.63 20.36 53.68
N GLU A 588 30.50 20.50 54.63
CA GLU A 588 31.49 21.55 54.67
C GLU A 588 32.90 20.91 54.79
N LEU A 589 33.84 21.46 54.05
CA LEU A 589 35.27 21.12 54.22
C LEU A 589 35.85 21.93 55.39
N MET A 590 36.31 21.24 56.39
CA MET A 590 37.01 21.84 57.54
C MET A 590 38.51 21.54 57.45
N MET A 591 39.28 22.61 57.25
CA MET A 591 40.75 22.59 57.32
C MET A 591 41.18 23.18 58.66
N CYS A 592 42.03 22.45 59.38
CA CYS A 592 42.65 22.97 60.61
C CYS A 592 44.18 22.85 60.52
N ILE A 593 44.88 23.95 60.83
CA ILE A 593 46.32 24.01 60.91
C ILE A 593 46.68 24.54 62.29
N GLN A 594 47.39 23.73 63.05
CA GLN A 594 47.74 24.05 64.43
C GLN A 594 49.27 23.91 64.65
N ASP A 595 49.85 24.89 65.33
CA ASP A 595 51.23 24.85 65.79
C ASP A 595 51.34 25.13 67.31
N ASN A 596 52.45 24.68 67.89
CA ASN A 596 52.78 24.87 69.34
C ASN A 596 53.79 26.02 69.55
N GLY A 597 53.90 26.99 68.68
CA GLY A 597 54.85 28.09 68.75
C GLY A 597 54.52 29.18 69.76
N ILE A 598 55.27 30.28 69.62
CA ILE A 598 55.21 31.42 70.57
C ILE A 598 53.87 32.15 70.53
N GLY A 599 53.02 31.91 69.54
CA GLY A 599 51.75 32.58 69.34
C GLY A 599 51.87 34.09 69.10
N PHE A 600 50.73 34.72 68.92
CA PHE A 600 50.61 36.17 68.73
C PHE A 600 49.23 36.65 69.15
N ASN A 601 49.07 37.94 69.39
CA ASN A 601 47.75 38.49 69.68
C ASN A 601 47.01 38.86 68.39
N PRO A 602 45.95 38.16 68.03
CA PRO A 602 45.21 38.41 66.78
C PRO A 602 44.68 39.87 66.71
N LYS A 603 44.29 40.47 67.79
CA LYS A 603 43.73 41.86 67.87
C LYS A 603 44.77 42.93 67.58
N THR A 604 46.04 42.72 67.92
CA THR A 604 47.11 43.66 67.66
C THR A 604 47.61 43.50 66.20
N VAL A 605 47.36 42.40 65.58
CA VAL A 605 47.71 42.06 64.21
C VAL A 605 46.73 42.69 63.21
N GLU A 606 45.45 42.95 63.58
CA GLU A 606 44.46 43.64 62.76
C GLU A 606 44.83 45.11 62.50
N ALA A 607 45.58 45.76 63.35
CA ALA A 607 45.93 47.14 63.24
C ALA A 607 47.22 47.42 62.44
N GLY A 608 47.93 46.38 62.01
CA GLY A 608 49.25 46.52 61.31
C GLY A 608 49.38 45.59 60.13
N LEU A 609 49.91 46.04 59.06
CA LEU A 609 50.35 45.54 57.76
C LEU A 609 50.62 44.03 57.57
N HIS A 610 49.80 43.14 58.10
CA HIS A 610 49.92 41.69 57.88
C HIS A 610 49.05 41.20 56.69
N VAL A 611 49.55 41.42 55.48
CA VAL A 611 48.93 41.13 54.22
C VAL A 611 48.54 39.65 54.08
N GLY A 612 49.26 38.72 54.70
CA GLY A 612 49.00 37.28 54.57
C GLY A 612 47.70 36.84 55.23
N LEU A 613 47.42 37.24 56.49
CA LEU A 613 46.18 36.88 57.20
C LEU A 613 44.95 37.50 56.58
N GLN A 614 45.02 38.79 56.16
CA GLN A 614 43.91 39.44 55.45
C GLN A 614 43.62 38.77 54.10
N SER A 615 44.67 38.36 53.36
CA SER A 615 44.55 37.68 52.09
C SER A 615 43.89 36.29 52.28
N MET A 616 44.28 35.53 53.30
CA MET A 616 43.64 34.23 53.59
C MET A 616 42.15 34.42 53.96
N HIS A 617 41.84 35.36 54.82
CA HIS A 617 40.46 35.68 55.19
C HIS A 617 39.62 36.08 53.97
N ALA A 618 40.07 37.01 53.17
CA ALA A 618 39.37 37.49 51.99
C ALA A 618 39.13 36.38 50.94
N ARG A 619 40.08 35.45 50.74
CA ARG A 619 39.94 34.32 49.84
C ARG A 619 38.87 33.33 50.27
N ILE A 620 38.86 33.01 51.59
CA ILE A 620 37.85 32.08 52.14
C ILE A 620 36.45 32.71 52.13
N HIS A 621 36.35 33.99 52.50
CA HIS A 621 35.08 34.71 52.48
C HIS A 621 34.44 34.81 51.09
N ARG A 622 35.26 34.97 50.02
CA ARG A 622 34.77 34.95 48.60
C ARG A 622 34.10 33.65 48.19
N LEU A 623 34.48 32.55 48.82
CA LEU A 623 33.86 31.24 48.59
C LEU A 623 32.71 30.94 49.56
N GLY A 624 32.27 31.95 50.30
CA GLY A 624 31.18 31.78 51.30
C GLY A 624 31.64 31.00 52.54
N GLY A 625 32.93 30.82 52.74
CA GLY A 625 33.49 30.10 53.87
C GLY A 625 33.79 30.97 55.07
N GLU A 626 34.09 30.35 56.21
CA GLU A 626 34.46 30.96 57.46
C GLU A 626 35.92 30.74 57.77
N PHE A 627 36.62 31.79 58.21
CA PHE A 627 38.03 31.78 58.61
C PHE A 627 38.16 32.19 60.06
N LYS A 628 38.68 31.30 60.91
CA LYS A 628 38.91 31.52 62.33
C LYS A 628 40.37 31.36 62.68
N ILE A 629 40.87 32.23 63.48
CA ILE A 629 42.21 32.11 64.06
C ILE A 629 42.14 32.32 65.57
N ASP A 630 42.78 31.41 66.29
CA ASP A 630 42.97 31.48 67.75
C ASP A 630 44.46 31.27 67.98
N SER A 631 45.06 32.22 68.78
CA SER A 631 46.51 32.19 69.02
C SER A 631 46.82 32.63 70.45
N GLN A 632 47.52 31.73 71.11
CA GLN A 632 48.04 31.90 72.45
C GLN A 632 49.46 31.35 72.52
N PRO A 633 50.31 31.79 73.45
CA PRO A 633 51.62 31.18 73.64
C PRO A 633 51.51 29.66 73.83
N GLY A 634 52.19 28.89 72.97
CA GLY A 634 52.14 27.44 72.95
C GLY A 634 51.03 26.82 72.11
N LYS A 635 50.13 27.63 71.52
CA LYS A 635 49.09 27.07 70.59
C LYS A 635 48.55 28.15 69.65
N THR A 636 48.80 28.03 68.40
CA THR A 636 48.12 28.77 67.35
C THR A 636 47.30 27.80 66.46
N SER A 637 46.05 28.16 66.21
CA SER A 637 45.11 27.35 65.38
C SER A 637 44.47 28.24 64.32
N ILE A 638 44.61 27.84 63.07
CA ILE A 638 43.88 28.41 61.92
C ILE A 638 42.86 27.38 61.51
N GLN A 639 41.59 27.77 61.52
CA GLN A 639 40.49 26.93 61.07
C GLN A 639 39.77 27.59 59.90
N VAL A 640 39.57 26.81 58.84
CA VAL A 640 38.84 27.20 57.62
C VAL A 640 37.68 26.29 57.42
N ILE A 641 36.50 26.82 57.23
CA ILE A 641 35.28 26.07 56.91
C ILE A 641 34.79 26.57 55.55
N LEU A 642 34.68 25.66 54.59
CA LEU A 642 34.19 25.93 53.23
C LEU A 642 32.96 25.10 52.93
N PRO A 643 31.80 25.70 52.57
CA PRO A 643 30.64 24.97 52.17
C PRO A 643 30.89 24.29 50.80
N LEU A 644 30.59 22.97 50.72
CA LEU A 644 30.61 22.23 49.47
C LEU A 644 29.30 22.48 48.75
N THR A 645 29.30 23.33 47.73
CA THR A 645 28.13 23.58 46.87
C THR A 645 27.78 22.32 46.08
N ILE A 646 26.60 21.74 46.34
CA ILE A 646 26.06 20.71 45.48
C ILE A 646 25.77 21.34 44.10
N ASN A 647 26.51 20.95 43.10
CA ASN A 647 26.32 21.41 41.70
C ASN A 647 24.95 20.86 41.22
N LYS A 648 23.89 21.68 41.23
CA LYS A 648 22.54 21.34 40.76
C LYS A 648 22.45 21.17 39.24
N THR A 649 23.57 21.21 38.51
CA THR A 649 23.60 21.16 37.05
C THR A 649 23.67 19.75 36.46
N ASP A 650 23.90 18.70 37.25
CA ASP A 650 24.01 17.33 36.73
C ASP A 650 22.72 16.47 36.79
N THR A 651 21.60 17.05 37.29
CA THR A 651 20.32 16.32 37.37
C THR A 651 19.37 16.55 36.20
N ALA A 652 19.79 17.29 35.15
CA ALA A 652 18.95 17.58 33.96
C ALA A 652 19.39 16.83 32.71
N LEU A 653 20.32 15.86 32.82
CA LEU A 653 20.77 14.99 31.70
C LEU A 653 20.83 13.52 32.16
N ARG A 654 19.71 13.02 32.66
CA ARG A 654 19.37 11.58 32.69
C ARG A 654 17.98 11.34 32.17
#